data_791e48477c8d3b1cea8e8d67e2782952
#
_entry.id   791e48477c8d3b1cea8e8d67e2782952
#
_cell.length_a   1.000
_cell.length_b   1.000
_cell.length_c   1.000
_cell.angle_alpha   90.00
_cell.angle_beta   90.00
_cell.angle_gamma   90.00
#
_symmetry.space_group_name_H-M   'P 1'
#
loop_
_entity.id
_entity.type
_entity.pdbx_description
1 polymer ?
#
loop_
_entity_poly.entity_id
_entity_poly.type
_entity_poly.pdbx_seq_one_letter_code
_entity_poly.pdbx_strand_id
1 'polypeptide(L)'
;MSSADRKKYFLKRERKCERCGTDVTKKNLRQWMLRITKYADRLLNDLDKLDWPEKVKKMQADWIGKSYGAEVDFPVEGRDEKITVYTTRPDTLHGATFMVLAPEHELAASLATDETREAVEKYIYDASMKSNVDRMQDKEKTGVFTGSYAINPLNGAKTPIWLSDYVLADYGTGAIMCVPAHDDRDFEFATKFNIPIIQVIAKDGEEIENMTEAYTDAVGTMINSGEWNGMESSVLKKEAPAMIEKMGFGKKTVNYKLRDWVFSRQRYWGEPIPIVHCPKCGNVAVPEEELPLRLPEVESYQPTGTGESPLAAIDEWVNCKCPQCGGPAKRETNTMPQWAGSSWYFLRYVDNHNDKELVSREKADKYLPVDMYIGGVEHAVLHLLYSRFYTKFLHDIGVVDFDEPFKKLFNQGMINGKNGIKMSKSKGNVVSPDDLVRDYGCDALRMYELFVGPPELDAEWDDRGIEGVARFLNRFYNLVMDSKDKDIKETKEMVKLRHKLVYDIETRFNQFSLNTVVSGFMEYCNKLTDVAKKEGGIDKETLKTFVILLAPFTPHLGEELWRELGGTDSVFHATWPECDEEAMKDDEIEVAVQVNGKVKAVIMVPADIAKEDAIAAGKAAVEGKITGNIVKEIYVPKKIVNLVVVPSLPACGRPYVFCFPVINRINIDDPGRSYSAPASSVPPAFGRRGNGPKAIQGFVAPDGHY
;
A
#
# COMPACT_ATOMS: atom_id res chain seq x y z
N MET A 1 -26.75 -7.33 -2.78
CA MET A 1 -27.69 -6.22 -2.59
C MET A 1 -27.66 -5.33 -3.82
N SER A 2 -28.80 -4.98 -4.40
CA SER A 2 -28.89 -4.04 -5.53
C SER A 2 -28.49 -2.62 -5.09
N SER A 3 -28.12 -1.75 -6.06
CA SER A 3 -27.81 -0.34 -5.75
C SER A 3 -28.99 0.38 -5.07
N ALA A 4 -30.23 -0.06 -5.34
CA ALA A 4 -31.45 0.44 -4.70
C ALA A 4 -31.57 -0.04 -3.25
N ASP A 5 -31.16 -1.27 -2.94
CA ASP A 5 -31.15 -1.82 -1.58
C ASP A 5 -30.04 -1.17 -0.74
N ARG A 6 -28.89 -0.86 -1.32
CA ARG A 6 -27.85 -0.06 -0.65
C ARG A 6 -28.37 1.33 -0.31
N LYS A 7 -29.03 2.01 -1.26
CA LYS A 7 -29.63 3.34 -1.03
C LYS A 7 -30.67 3.31 0.09
N LYS A 8 -31.51 2.25 0.17
CA LYS A 8 -32.53 2.07 1.21
C LYS A 8 -31.92 1.73 2.57
N TYR A 9 -30.79 1.00 2.60
CA TYR A 9 -30.05 0.66 3.82
C TYR A 9 -29.33 1.87 4.41
N PHE A 10 -28.78 2.75 3.59
CA PHE A 10 -28.11 3.99 4.03
C PHE A 10 -29.09 5.12 4.40
N LEU A 11 -30.29 5.14 3.84
CA LEU A 11 -31.31 6.17 4.13
C LEU A 11 -32.12 5.91 5.43
N LYS A 12 -31.92 4.77 6.09
CA LYS A 12 -32.56 4.39 7.36
C LYS A 12 -31.54 3.99 8.44
N ARG A 13 -30.44 4.73 8.59
CA ARG A 13 -29.70 4.67 9.85
C ARG A 13 -30.50 5.46 10.89
N GLU A 14 -31.49 4.78 11.50
CA GLU A 14 -31.92 5.12 12.84
C GLU A 14 -30.67 5.16 13.71
N ARG A 15 -30.47 6.21 14.49
CA ARG A 15 -29.33 6.44 15.40
C ARG A 15 -29.31 5.41 16.53
N LYS A 16 -29.23 4.14 16.17
CA LYS A 16 -29.31 3.02 17.09
C LYS A 16 -28.05 2.18 17.00
N CYS A 17 -27.59 1.74 18.12
CA CYS A 17 -26.50 0.77 18.19
C CYS A 17 -26.86 -0.47 17.39
N GLU A 18 -26.01 -0.90 16.46
CA GLU A 18 -26.23 -2.10 15.62
C GLU A 18 -26.46 -3.37 16.44
N ARG A 19 -25.91 -3.42 17.68
CA ARG A 19 -25.98 -4.61 18.54
C ARG A 19 -27.18 -4.60 19.47
N CYS A 20 -27.51 -3.47 20.08
CA CYS A 20 -28.53 -3.41 21.12
C CYS A 20 -29.75 -2.53 20.80
N GLY A 21 -29.73 -1.83 19.65
CA GLY A 21 -30.83 -0.97 19.24
C GLY A 21 -31.04 0.31 20.07
N THR A 22 -30.12 0.61 21.01
CA THR A 22 -30.20 1.83 21.84
C THR A 22 -29.88 3.06 20.99
N ASP A 23 -30.57 4.16 21.25
CA ASP A 23 -30.30 5.44 20.61
C ASP A 23 -28.88 5.93 20.98
N VAL A 24 -28.08 6.31 19.98
CA VAL A 24 -26.73 6.83 20.17
C VAL A 24 -26.75 8.36 20.09
N THR A 25 -26.01 9.00 21.00
CA THR A 25 -25.84 10.46 21.07
C THR A 25 -24.37 10.83 21.07
N LYS A 26 -24.06 12.03 20.59
CA LYS A 26 -22.70 12.60 20.72
C LYS A 26 -22.48 13.07 22.14
N LYS A 27 -21.29 12.80 22.69
CA LYS A 27 -20.87 13.29 24.00
C LYS A 27 -19.43 13.78 23.94
N ASN A 28 -19.16 14.92 24.52
CA ASN A 28 -17.78 15.39 24.70
C ASN A 28 -17.13 14.58 25.84
N LEU A 29 -16.03 13.91 25.52
CA LEU A 29 -15.24 13.14 26.46
C LEU A 29 -13.82 13.70 26.52
N ARG A 30 -13.26 13.75 27.74
CA ARG A 30 -11.84 14.02 27.91
C ARG A 30 -11.03 12.83 27.41
N GLN A 31 -10.05 13.08 26.53
CA GLN A 31 -9.29 12.04 25.84
C GLN A 31 -7.80 12.31 25.98
N TRP A 32 -7.02 11.24 26.10
CA TRP A 32 -5.59 11.32 25.88
C TRP A 32 -5.32 11.39 24.38
N MET A 33 -4.40 12.28 24.00
CA MET A 33 -3.98 12.48 22.62
C MET A 33 -2.47 12.37 22.53
N LEU A 34 -1.96 11.58 21.59
CA LEU A 34 -0.53 11.60 21.25
C LEU A 34 -0.30 12.57 20.09
N ARG A 35 0.67 13.49 20.26
CA ARG A 35 0.97 14.55 19.30
C ARG A 35 1.77 14.05 18.09
N ILE A 36 1.19 13.13 17.33
CA ILE A 36 1.78 12.63 16.08
C ILE A 36 2.01 13.78 15.07
N THR A 37 1.22 14.85 15.14
CA THR A 37 1.37 16.04 14.30
C THR A 37 2.73 16.73 14.46
N LYS A 38 3.37 16.65 15.64
CA LYS A 38 4.74 17.15 15.84
C LYS A 38 5.79 16.39 15.03
N TYR A 39 5.46 15.20 14.58
CA TYR A 39 6.32 14.33 13.78
C TYR A 39 5.95 14.34 12.29
N ALA A 40 4.92 15.11 11.88
CA ALA A 40 4.39 15.11 10.53
C ALA A 40 5.46 15.34 9.46
N ASP A 41 6.35 16.31 9.64
CA ASP A 41 7.45 16.57 8.69
C ASP A 41 8.46 15.43 8.64
N ARG A 42 8.87 14.90 9.78
CA ARG A 42 9.81 13.75 9.81
C ARG A 42 9.18 12.52 9.20
N LEU A 43 7.93 12.22 9.54
CA LEU A 43 7.17 11.10 8.96
C LEU A 43 7.04 11.22 7.43
N LEU A 44 6.90 12.44 6.92
CA LEU A 44 6.81 12.71 5.49
C LEU A 44 8.18 12.64 4.79
N ASN A 45 9.17 13.37 5.31
CA ASN A 45 10.49 13.52 4.68
C ASN A 45 11.30 12.21 4.70
N ASP A 46 11.13 11.41 5.75
CA ASP A 46 11.86 10.15 5.92
C ASP A 46 11.27 9.00 5.09
N LEU A 47 10.16 9.19 4.36
CA LEU A 47 9.64 8.21 3.41
C LEU A 47 10.65 7.86 2.33
N ASP A 48 11.49 8.81 1.93
CA ASP A 48 12.50 8.60 0.89
C ASP A 48 13.63 7.67 1.33
N LYS A 49 13.84 7.50 2.64
CA LYS A 49 14.85 6.58 3.19
C LYS A 49 14.41 5.11 3.15
N LEU A 50 13.11 4.83 2.95
CA LEU A 50 12.51 3.52 3.11
C LEU A 50 12.49 2.72 1.80
N ASP A 51 12.92 1.45 1.85
CA ASP A 51 12.72 0.49 0.77
C ASP A 51 11.30 -0.09 0.83
N TRP A 52 10.32 0.80 0.64
CA TRP A 52 8.90 0.49 0.72
C TRP A 52 8.21 0.71 -0.63
N PRO A 53 7.11 -0.01 -0.92
CA PRO A 53 6.33 0.21 -2.13
C PRO A 53 5.87 1.66 -2.28
N GLU A 54 6.04 2.24 -3.46
CA GLU A 54 5.69 3.64 -3.74
C GLU A 54 4.21 3.94 -3.44
N LYS A 55 3.32 2.95 -3.65
CA LYS A 55 1.91 3.05 -3.29
C LYS A 55 1.72 3.35 -1.79
N VAL A 56 2.47 2.68 -0.91
CA VAL A 56 2.38 2.88 0.54
C VAL A 56 2.94 4.23 0.94
N LYS A 57 4.10 4.62 0.38
CA LYS A 57 4.70 5.95 0.61
C LYS A 57 3.71 7.06 0.22
N LYS A 58 3.08 6.92 -0.95
CA LYS A 58 2.06 7.87 -1.41
C LYS A 58 0.84 7.90 -0.49
N MET A 59 0.34 6.75 -0.05
CA MET A 59 -0.79 6.70 0.90
C MET A 59 -0.45 7.42 2.21
N GLN A 60 0.74 7.25 2.76
CA GLN A 60 1.17 7.96 3.97
C GLN A 60 1.32 9.47 3.71
N ALA A 61 1.93 9.86 2.60
CA ALA A 61 2.09 11.26 2.22
C ALA A 61 0.73 11.97 2.06
N ASP A 62 -0.21 11.34 1.37
CA ASP A 62 -1.57 11.84 1.17
C ASP A 62 -2.36 11.92 2.50
N TRP A 63 -2.13 10.97 3.42
CA TRP A 63 -2.73 10.95 4.75
C TRP A 63 -2.17 12.05 5.65
N ILE A 64 -0.86 12.24 5.66
CA ILE A 64 -0.21 13.37 6.36
C ILE A 64 -0.69 14.68 5.75
N GLY A 65 -0.80 14.74 4.44
CA GLY A 65 -1.46 15.80 3.69
C GLY A 65 -0.90 17.18 4.00
N LYS A 66 0.42 17.34 3.92
CA LYS A 66 1.09 18.63 4.08
C LYS A 66 0.62 19.60 3.01
N SER A 67 0.16 20.77 3.44
CA SER A 67 -0.30 21.82 2.56
C SER A 67 0.32 23.18 2.93
N TYR A 68 0.60 23.96 1.91
CA TYR A 68 1.13 25.32 2.06
C TYR A 68 0.02 26.31 1.72
N GLY A 69 -0.15 27.33 2.55
CA GLY A 69 -1.18 28.31 2.37
C GLY A 69 -0.98 29.54 3.25
N ALA A 70 -2.08 30.19 3.57
CA ALA A 70 -2.12 31.32 4.48
C ALA A 70 -3.28 31.16 5.47
N GLU A 71 -3.07 31.58 6.71
CA GLU A 71 -4.15 32.00 7.58
C GLU A 71 -4.46 33.44 7.28
N VAL A 72 -5.75 33.75 7.14
CA VAL A 72 -6.24 35.11 6.82
C VAL A 72 -7.31 35.49 7.82
N ASP A 73 -7.15 36.67 8.40
CA ASP A 73 -8.04 37.24 9.41
C ASP A 73 -9.10 38.14 8.75
N PHE A 74 -10.36 37.76 8.89
CA PHE A 74 -11.51 38.54 8.43
C PHE A 74 -12.16 39.22 9.63
N PRO A 75 -12.06 40.57 9.78
CA PRO A 75 -12.79 41.26 10.81
C PRO A 75 -14.31 41.10 10.67
N VAL A 76 -15.00 40.93 11.79
CA VAL A 76 -16.48 40.89 11.80
C VAL A 76 -17.00 42.32 11.85
N GLU A 77 -17.94 42.67 10.96
CA GLU A 77 -18.51 44.02 10.86
C GLU A 77 -19.16 44.44 12.18
N GLY A 78 -18.78 45.62 12.69
CA GLY A 78 -19.35 46.17 13.92
C GLY A 78 -18.97 45.47 15.21
N ARG A 79 -17.93 44.63 15.20
CA ARG A 79 -17.45 43.85 16.34
C ARG A 79 -15.90 43.91 16.41
N ASP A 80 -15.34 43.60 17.56
CA ASP A 80 -13.88 43.50 17.77
C ASP A 80 -13.35 42.11 17.37
N GLU A 81 -14.24 41.10 17.16
CA GLU A 81 -13.88 39.75 16.81
C GLU A 81 -13.44 39.65 15.35
N LYS A 82 -12.61 38.69 15.09
CA LYS A 82 -12.19 38.27 13.74
C LYS A 82 -12.37 36.78 13.52
N ILE A 83 -12.61 36.41 12.29
CA ILE A 83 -12.66 35.02 11.89
C ILE A 83 -11.39 34.68 11.10
N THR A 84 -10.57 33.80 11.63
CA THR A 84 -9.37 33.33 10.94
C THR A 84 -9.70 32.13 10.07
N VAL A 85 -9.37 32.17 8.78
CA VAL A 85 -9.52 31.05 7.85
C VAL A 85 -8.16 30.57 7.36
N TYR A 86 -8.02 29.26 7.15
CA TYR A 86 -6.87 28.69 6.45
C TYR A 86 -7.26 28.42 5.00
N THR A 87 -6.45 28.89 4.04
CA THR A 87 -6.65 28.63 2.64
C THR A 87 -5.36 28.18 1.93
N THR A 88 -5.48 27.18 1.04
CA THR A 88 -4.42 26.78 0.11
C THR A 88 -4.47 27.58 -1.20
N ARG A 89 -5.49 28.42 -1.35
CA ARG A 89 -5.74 29.27 -2.52
C ARG A 89 -5.82 30.76 -2.13
N PRO A 90 -4.78 31.32 -1.48
CA PRO A 90 -4.77 32.74 -1.12
C PRO A 90 -4.80 33.66 -2.35
N ASP A 91 -4.42 33.14 -3.52
CA ASP A 91 -4.54 33.81 -4.83
C ASP A 91 -5.99 34.19 -5.18
N THR A 92 -6.98 33.44 -4.69
CA THR A 92 -8.40 33.68 -5.02
C THR A 92 -9.14 34.56 -4.02
N LEU A 93 -8.45 35.19 -3.07
CA LEU A 93 -9.05 35.96 -1.97
C LEU A 93 -9.99 37.07 -2.43
N HIS A 94 -9.73 37.74 -3.57
CA HIS A 94 -10.63 38.73 -4.17
C HIS A 94 -11.99 38.18 -4.57
N GLY A 95 -12.06 36.88 -4.90
CA GLY A 95 -13.29 36.18 -5.28
C GLY A 95 -14.07 35.58 -4.11
N ALA A 96 -13.66 35.82 -2.87
CA ALA A 96 -14.37 35.36 -1.69
C ALA A 96 -15.66 36.19 -1.50
N THR A 97 -16.80 35.59 -1.86
CA THR A 97 -18.11 36.26 -1.83
C THR A 97 -18.96 35.89 -0.61
N PHE A 98 -18.63 34.84 0.10
CA PHE A 98 -19.25 34.47 1.37
C PHE A 98 -18.26 33.69 2.25
N MET A 99 -18.63 33.54 3.50
CA MET A 99 -17.87 32.78 4.49
C MET A 99 -18.76 31.72 5.13
N VAL A 100 -18.20 30.56 5.42
CA VAL A 100 -18.92 29.47 6.10
C VAL A 100 -18.16 29.04 7.34
N LEU A 101 -18.87 28.96 8.47
CA LEU A 101 -18.40 28.41 9.71
C LEU A 101 -19.05 27.05 9.97
N ALA A 102 -18.32 26.18 10.64
CA ALA A 102 -18.88 24.97 11.21
C ALA A 102 -19.95 25.32 12.26
N PRO A 103 -21.05 24.57 12.34
CA PRO A 103 -22.07 24.78 13.38
C PRO A 103 -21.52 24.71 14.82
N GLU A 104 -20.41 24.02 15.03
CA GLU A 104 -19.73 23.87 16.31
C GLU A 104 -18.68 24.97 16.60
N HIS A 105 -18.49 25.91 15.66
CA HIS A 105 -17.52 27.00 15.85
C HIS A 105 -17.92 27.90 17.03
N GLU A 106 -16.93 28.34 17.82
CA GLU A 106 -17.18 29.13 19.04
C GLU A 106 -17.98 30.43 18.82
N LEU A 107 -17.85 31.03 17.65
CA LEU A 107 -18.60 32.22 17.25
C LEU A 107 -19.97 31.94 16.65
N ALA A 108 -20.30 30.68 16.29
CA ALA A 108 -21.49 30.35 15.52
C ALA A 108 -22.78 30.94 16.11
N ALA A 109 -23.01 30.71 17.40
CA ALA A 109 -24.21 31.22 18.08
C ALA A 109 -24.18 32.73 18.30
N SER A 110 -23.01 33.32 18.58
CA SER A 110 -22.89 34.74 18.87
C SER A 110 -23.03 35.63 17.65
N LEU A 111 -22.79 35.10 16.45
CA LEU A 111 -22.94 35.84 15.18
C LEU A 111 -24.40 35.96 14.73
N ALA A 112 -25.35 35.24 15.35
CA ALA A 112 -26.76 35.37 15.05
C ALA A 112 -27.28 36.75 15.46
N THR A 113 -27.99 37.42 14.55
CA THR A 113 -28.79 38.61 14.87
C THR A 113 -30.10 38.21 15.55
N ASP A 114 -30.83 39.18 16.11
CA ASP A 114 -32.12 38.85 16.76
C ASP A 114 -33.12 38.22 15.75
N GLU A 115 -33.04 38.61 14.49
CA GLU A 115 -33.90 38.15 13.38
C GLU A 115 -33.55 36.69 12.96
N THR A 116 -32.30 36.29 13.07
CA THR A 116 -31.81 34.98 12.59
C THR A 116 -31.60 33.96 13.71
N ARG A 117 -31.64 34.41 14.96
CA ARG A 117 -31.28 33.62 16.17
C ARG A 117 -31.98 32.27 16.21
N GLU A 118 -33.30 32.22 16.06
CA GLU A 118 -34.07 30.97 16.12
C GLU A 118 -33.64 29.99 15.04
N ALA A 119 -33.45 30.48 13.81
CA ALA A 119 -33.03 29.66 12.67
C ALA A 119 -31.59 29.12 12.85
N VAL A 120 -30.68 29.95 13.39
CA VAL A 120 -29.29 29.57 13.67
C VAL A 120 -29.21 28.52 14.77
N GLU A 121 -29.88 28.74 15.91
CA GLU A 121 -29.89 27.79 17.03
C GLU A 121 -30.48 26.43 16.59
N LYS A 122 -31.58 26.47 15.83
CA LYS A 122 -32.15 25.25 15.27
C LYS A 122 -31.17 24.52 14.34
N TYR A 123 -30.48 25.25 13.45
CA TYR A 123 -29.50 24.66 12.54
C TYR A 123 -28.32 24.03 13.30
N ILE A 124 -27.79 24.70 14.31
CA ILE A 124 -26.73 24.18 15.19
C ILE A 124 -27.19 22.88 15.85
N TYR A 125 -28.42 22.85 16.38
CA TYR A 125 -29.00 21.66 16.97
C TYR A 125 -29.13 20.53 15.96
N ASP A 126 -29.73 20.77 14.80
CA ASP A 126 -29.94 19.77 13.75
C ASP A 126 -28.62 19.20 13.23
N ALA A 127 -27.59 20.06 13.04
CA ALA A 127 -26.26 19.64 12.65
C ALA A 127 -25.55 18.81 13.72
N SER A 128 -25.72 19.15 15.02
CA SER A 128 -25.14 18.40 16.13
C SER A 128 -25.64 16.96 16.18
N MET A 129 -26.81 16.74 15.60
CA MET A 129 -27.44 15.45 15.53
C MET A 129 -26.91 14.57 14.36
N LYS A 130 -26.16 15.10 13.37
CA LYS A 130 -25.56 14.35 12.25
C LYS A 130 -24.14 13.87 12.62
N SER A 131 -23.75 12.68 12.12
CA SER A 131 -22.34 12.26 12.19
C SER A 131 -21.49 12.99 11.16
N ASN A 132 -20.16 13.06 11.35
CA ASN A 132 -19.26 13.66 10.36
C ASN A 132 -19.30 12.91 9.03
N VAL A 133 -19.54 11.58 9.06
CA VAL A 133 -19.68 10.75 7.85
C VAL A 133 -20.96 11.09 7.11
N ASP A 134 -22.10 11.25 7.80
CA ASP A 134 -23.35 11.66 7.18
C ASP A 134 -23.22 13.05 6.53
N ARG A 135 -22.55 13.97 7.22
CA ARG A 135 -22.29 15.34 6.71
C ARG A 135 -21.42 15.35 5.44
N MET A 136 -20.44 14.45 5.35
CA MET A 136 -19.58 14.33 4.17
C MET A 136 -20.27 13.61 3.00
N GLN A 137 -21.24 12.73 3.26
CA GLN A 137 -21.95 11.97 2.24
C GLN A 137 -23.21 12.68 1.74
N ASP A 138 -23.68 13.68 2.47
CA ASP A 138 -24.89 14.43 2.11
C ASP A 138 -24.63 15.25 0.84
N LYS A 139 -25.35 14.92 -0.24
CA LYS A 139 -25.19 15.61 -1.53
C LYS A 139 -25.88 16.97 -1.54
N GLU A 140 -26.86 17.16 -0.68
CA GLU A 140 -27.61 18.41 -0.63
C GLU A 140 -26.91 19.41 0.30
N LYS A 141 -26.46 20.55 -0.25
CA LYS A 141 -25.88 21.62 0.53
C LYS A 141 -26.96 22.30 1.39
N THR A 142 -26.77 22.30 2.70
CA THR A 142 -27.63 23.00 3.64
C THR A 142 -26.87 24.12 4.31
N GLY A 143 -27.54 25.16 4.76
CA GLY A 143 -26.92 26.28 5.46
C GLY A 143 -27.94 27.27 5.98
N VAL A 144 -27.52 28.12 6.92
CA VAL A 144 -28.29 29.20 7.48
C VAL A 144 -27.43 30.47 7.52
N PHE A 145 -28.00 31.59 7.09
CA PHE A 145 -27.34 32.88 7.20
C PHE A 145 -27.41 33.37 8.66
N THR A 146 -26.28 33.85 9.19
CA THR A 146 -26.21 34.31 10.59
C THR A 146 -26.79 35.70 10.80
N GLY A 147 -26.99 36.48 9.76
CA GLY A 147 -27.32 37.91 9.83
C GLY A 147 -26.10 38.82 9.92
N SER A 148 -24.91 38.28 10.18
CA SER A 148 -23.66 39.02 10.32
C SER A 148 -22.79 38.93 9.05
N TYR A 149 -21.87 39.91 8.95
CA TYR A 149 -20.94 39.97 7.82
C TYR A 149 -19.49 40.04 8.33
N ALA A 150 -18.59 39.47 7.58
CA ALA A 150 -17.16 39.72 7.70
C ALA A 150 -16.69 40.71 6.64
N ILE A 151 -15.58 41.35 6.88
CA ILE A 151 -14.95 42.25 5.91
C ILE A 151 -13.77 41.53 5.27
N ASN A 152 -13.77 41.42 3.96
CA ASN A 152 -12.62 40.89 3.24
C ASN A 152 -11.43 41.86 3.40
N PRO A 153 -10.32 41.44 4.05
CA PRO A 153 -9.24 42.35 4.39
C PRO A 153 -8.46 42.88 3.17
N LEU A 154 -8.61 42.23 2.00
CA LEU A 154 -7.88 42.61 0.79
C LEU A 154 -8.61 43.68 -0.03
N ASN A 155 -9.93 43.62 -0.13
CA ASN A 155 -10.73 44.53 -0.97
C ASN A 155 -11.83 45.32 -0.23
N GLY A 156 -12.00 45.08 1.07
CA GLY A 156 -12.99 45.75 1.90
C GLY A 156 -14.45 45.27 1.66
N ALA A 157 -14.67 44.24 0.85
CA ALA A 157 -16.02 43.79 0.54
C ALA A 157 -16.69 43.12 1.75
N LYS A 158 -17.99 43.36 1.90
CA LYS A 158 -18.83 42.70 2.91
C LYS A 158 -19.15 41.29 2.45
N THR A 159 -18.78 40.32 3.28
CA THR A 159 -18.87 38.89 3.04
C THR A 159 -19.88 38.29 4.02
N PRO A 160 -21.08 37.83 3.60
CA PRO A 160 -22.06 37.27 4.51
C PRO A 160 -21.54 36.01 5.17
N ILE A 161 -21.84 35.82 6.45
CA ILE A 161 -21.38 34.68 7.26
C ILE A 161 -22.52 33.67 7.36
N TRP A 162 -22.27 32.48 6.91
CA TRP A 162 -23.20 31.35 6.93
C TRP A 162 -22.69 30.27 7.89
N LEU A 163 -23.60 29.47 8.44
CA LEU A 163 -23.29 28.18 9.02
C LEU A 163 -23.66 27.09 8.04
N SER A 164 -22.79 26.09 7.89
CA SER A 164 -23.13 24.92 7.09
C SER A 164 -22.43 23.66 7.63
N ASP A 165 -23.12 22.54 7.53
CA ASP A 165 -22.68 21.26 8.03
C ASP A 165 -21.62 20.56 7.15
N TYR A 166 -21.31 21.09 5.96
CA TYR A 166 -20.18 20.60 5.16
C TYR A 166 -18.81 21.11 5.65
N VAL A 167 -18.77 22.12 6.54
CA VAL A 167 -17.55 22.58 7.23
C VAL A 167 -17.44 21.89 8.59
N LEU A 168 -16.28 21.33 8.87
CA LEU A 168 -16.01 20.61 10.12
C LEU A 168 -15.17 21.47 11.06
N ALA A 169 -15.58 21.60 12.32
CA ALA A 169 -14.87 22.42 13.34
C ALA A 169 -13.46 21.87 13.66
N ASP A 170 -13.22 20.60 13.44
CA ASP A 170 -11.95 19.91 13.73
C ASP A 170 -10.99 19.88 12.54
N TYR A 171 -11.30 20.62 11.44
CA TYR A 171 -10.42 20.78 10.29
C TYR A 171 -10.08 22.26 10.07
N GLY A 172 -8.78 22.58 10.07
CA GLY A 172 -8.32 23.94 9.96
C GLY A 172 -8.76 24.80 11.16
N THR A 173 -9.38 25.93 10.87
CA THR A 173 -9.91 26.86 11.88
C THR A 173 -11.42 26.66 12.16
N GLY A 174 -12.06 25.69 11.52
CA GLY A 174 -13.52 25.54 11.57
C GLY A 174 -14.29 26.60 10.78
N ALA A 175 -13.59 27.43 10.02
CA ALA A 175 -14.13 28.45 9.14
C ALA A 175 -13.43 28.41 7.77
N ILE A 176 -14.16 28.71 6.71
CA ILE A 176 -13.62 28.79 5.34
C ILE A 176 -14.09 30.09 4.67
N MET A 177 -13.25 30.67 3.86
CA MET A 177 -13.65 31.62 2.83
C MET A 177 -14.12 30.82 1.62
N CYS A 178 -15.21 31.24 1.01
CA CYS A 178 -15.80 30.56 -0.12
C CYS A 178 -15.64 31.37 -1.40
N VAL A 179 -15.12 30.68 -2.42
CA VAL A 179 -14.82 31.26 -3.73
C VAL A 179 -15.58 30.49 -4.81
N PRO A 180 -16.87 30.78 -5.01
CA PRO A 180 -17.75 29.97 -5.83
C PRO A 180 -17.34 29.87 -7.30
N ALA A 181 -16.63 30.85 -7.83
CA ALA A 181 -16.10 30.76 -9.19
C ALA A 181 -15.01 29.70 -9.36
N HIS A 182 -14.37 29.19 -8.27
CA HIS A 182 -13.18 28.35 -8.33
C HIS A 182 -13.22 27.11 -7.41
N ASP A 183 -14.37 26.80 -6.80
CA ASP A 183 -14.61 25.57 -6.02
C ASP A 183 -16.05 25.08 -6.30
N ASP A 184 -16.19 23.82 -6.71
CA ASP A 184 -17.49 23.22 -7.08
C ASP A 184 -18.49 23.24 -5.92
N ARG A 185 -18.04 23.02 -4.68
CA ARG A 185 -18.91 22.99 -3.49
C ARG A 185 -19.44 24.39 -3.18
N ASP A 186 -18.56 25.37 -3.31
CA ASP A 186 -18.92 26.78 -3.09
C ASP A 186 -19.84 27.28 -4.21
N PHE A 187 -19.61 26.80 -5.45
CA PHE A 187 -20.49 27.11 -6.60
C PHE A 187 -21.91 26.58 -6.40
N GLU A 188 -22.04 25.30 -6.00
CA GLU A 188 -23.33 24.69 -5.70
C GLU A 188 -24.06 25.44 -4.57
N PHE A 189 -23.33 25.84 -3.52
CA PHE A 189 -23.87 26.58 -2.39
C PHE A 189 -24.32 27.99 -2.82
N ALA A 190 -23.44 28.71 -3.51
CA ALA A 190 -23.75 30.06 -3.99
C ALA A 190 -24.95 30.09 -4.91
N THR A 191 -25.05 29.13 -5.83
CA THR A 191 -26.20 28.98 -6.76
C THR A 191 -27.48 28.72 -5.96
N LYS A 192 -27.46 27.81 -4.98
CA LYS A 192 -28.63 27.48 -4.17
C LYS A 192 -29.15 28.66 -3.36
N PHE A 193 -28.25 29.45 -2.78
CA PHE A 193 -28.61 30.56 -1.91
C PHE A 193 -28.56 31.93 -2.59
N ASN A 194 -28.40 31.94 -3.92
CA ASN A 194 -28.36 33.14 -4.74
C ASN A 194 -27.31 34.18 -4.29
N ILE A 195 -26.10 33.66 -3.97
CA ILE A 195 -24.94 34.46 -3.59
C ILE A 195 -24.12 34.85 -4.83
N PRO A 196 -23.55 36.06 -4.93
CA PRO A 196 -22.76 36.47 -6.08
C PRO A 196 -21.58 35.54 -6.36
N ILE A 197 -21.29 35.28 -7.63
CA ILE A 197 -20.14 34.51 -8.11
C ILE A 197 -19.22 35.48 -8.85
N ILE A 198 -17.97 35.61 -8.39
CA ILE A 198 -16.98 36.52 -8.98
C ILE A 198 -15.79 35.67 -9.45
N GLN A 199 -15.58 35.65 -10.76
CA GLN A 199 -14.44 34.97 -11.36
C GLN A 199 -13.19 35.81 -11.17
N VAL A 200 -12.11 35.20 -10.62
CA VAL A 200 -10.81 35.88 -10.39
C VAL A 200 -9.64 35.19 -11.12
N ILE A 201 -9.87 34.04 -11.69
CA ILE A 201 -8.90 33.37 -12.57
C ILE A 201 -9.59 33.06 -13.87
N ALA A 202 -9.00 33.50 -14.98
CA ALA A 202 -9.52 33.28 -16.32
C ALA A 202 -8.50 32.64 -17.23
N LYS A 203 -8.95 31.79 -18.12
CA LYS A 203 -8.12 31.28 -19.19
C LYS A 203 -7.85 32.43 -20.19
N ASP A 204 -6.60 32.66 -20.47
CA ASP A 204 -6.15 33.72 -21.40
C ASP A 204 -6.66 35.14 -21.04
N GLY A 205 -7.14 35.35 -19.79
CA GLY A 205 -7.63 36.62 -19.29
C GLY A 205 -9.07 36.97 -19.68
N GLU A 206 -9.81 36.05 -20.27
CA GLU A 206 -11.21 36.24 -20.70
C GLU A 206 -12.21 35.77 -19.63
N GLU A 207 -13.07 36.69 -19.19
CA GLU A 207 -14.10 36.40 -18.19
C GLU A 207 -15.26 35.59 -18.82
N ILE A 208 -15.80 34.63 -18.06
CA ILE A 208 -16.98 33.85 -18.48
C ILE A 208 -18.25 34.59 -18.05
N GLU A 209 -19.00 35.16 -19.01
CA GLU A 209 -20.18 36.00 -18.73
C GLU A 209 -21.28 35.30 -17.92
N ASN A 210 -21.49 33.99 -18.13
CA ASN A 210 -22.55 33.21 -17.44
C ASN A 210 -21.94 31.88 -17.01
N MET A 211 -21.34 31.80 -15.83
CA MET A 211 -20.80 30.58 -15.29
C MET A 211 -21.91 29.59 -14.94
N THR A 212 -21.86 28.40 -15.52
CA THR A 212 -22.76 27.26 -15.21
C THR A 212 -22.10 26.24 -14.32
N GLU A 213 -20.78 26.32 -14.14
CA GLU A 213 -19.94 25.48 -13.30
C GLU A 213 -18.73 26.28 -12.83
N ALA A 214 -18.06 25.82 -11.78
CA ALA A 214 -16.85 26.45 -11.27
C ALA A 214 -15.69 26.25 -12.25
N TYR A 215 -14.87 27.28 -12.45
CA TYR A 215 -13.58 27.18 -13.13
C TYR A 215 -12.52 26.69 -12.15
N THR A 216 -12.28 25.40 -12.10
CA THR A 216 -11.40 24.75 -11.11
C THR A 216 -9.95 24.63 -11.56
N ASP A 217 -9.61 25.01 -12.80
CA ASP A 217 -8.23 25.01 -13.27
C ASP A 217 -7.36 25.96 -12.41
N ALA A 218 -6.23 25.45 -11.97
CA ALA A 218 -5.33 26.20 -11.09
C ALA A 218 -4.45 27.21 -11.85
N VAL A 219 -4.47 27.19 -13.18
CA VAL A 219 -3.61 28.00 -14.06
C VAL A 219 -4.49 28.91 -14.91
N GLY A 220 -4.13 30.18 -14.90
CA GLY A 220 -4.81 31.23 -15.66
C GLY A 220 -4.31 32.61 -15.26
N THR A 221 -4.85 33.65 -15.90
CA THR A 221 -4.54 35.04 -15.60
C THR A 221 -5.52 35.58 -14.58
N MET A 222 -5.02 36.32 -13.60
CA MET A 222 -5.84 36.98 -12.60
C MET A 222 -6.66 38.10 -13.24
N ILE A 223 -7.97 38.09 -12.95
CA ILE A 223 -8.95 39.14 -13.32
C ILE A 223 -9.74 39.52 -12.07
N ASN A 224 -10.44 40.63 -12.07
CA ASN A 224 -11.29 41.14 -10.95
C ASN A 224 -10.56 41.09 -9.59
N SER A 225 -9.23 41.27 -9.58
CA SER A 225 -8.35 41.06 -8.43
C SER A 225 -7.50 42.27 -8.11
N GLY A 226 -7.95 43.46 -8.44
CA GLY A 226 -7.27 44.70 -8.09
C GLY A 226 -5.81 44.77 -8.58
N GLU A 227 -4.88 44.93 -7.67
CA GLU A 227 -3.43 45.03 -7.97
C GLU A 227 -2.86 43.70 -8.50
N TRP A 228 -3.58 42.57 -8.34
CA TRP A 228 -3.17 41.27 -8.81
C TRP A 228 -3.63 40.97 -10.24
N ASN A 229 -4.40 41.86 -10.86
CA ASN A 229 -4.85 41.68 -12.25
C ASN A 229 -3.66 41.54 -13.22
N GLY A 230 -3.78 40.57 -14.11
CA GLY A 230 -2.75 40.27 -15.11
C GLY A 230 -1.64 39.35 -14.62
N MET A 231 -1.56 39.05 -13.31
CA MET A 231 -0.61 38.07 -12.79
C MET A 231 -1.01 36.66 -13.18
N GLU A 232 -0.04 35.76 -13.31
CA GLU A 232 -0.31 34.34 -13.47
C GLU A 232 -0.71 33.71 -12.10
N SER A 233 -1.84 33.01 -12.04
CA SER A 233 -2.37 32.45 -10.81
C SER A 233 -1.41 31.45 -10.14
N SER A 234 -0.67 30.68 -10.92
CA SER A 234 0.31 29.69 -10.42
C SER A 234 1.50 30.36 -9.69
N VAL A 235 1.89 31.57 -10.12
CA VAL A 235 2.93 32.38 -9.49
C VAL A 235 2.33 33.05 -8.22
N LEU A 236 1.19 33.72 -8.38
CA LEU A 236 0.52 34.40 -7.27
C LEU A 236 0.19 33.46 -6.11
N LYS A 237 -0.27 32.26 -6.40
CA LYS A 237 -0.55 31.24 -5.36
C LYS A 237 0.66 31.00 -4.43
N LYS A 238 1.88 31.08 -4.95
CA LYS A 238 3.12 30.89 -4.17
C LYS A 238 3.52 32.16 -3.42
N GLU A 239 3.25 33.32 -3.99
CA GLU A 239 3.68 34.62 -3.46
C GLU A 239 2.65 35.25 -2.50
N ALA A 240 1.35 35.02 -2.75
CA ALA A 240 0.26 35.59 -1.97
C ALA A 240 0.38 35.37 -0.44
N PRO A 241 0.81 34.20 0.08
CA PRO A 241 1.00 34.04 1.52
C PRO A 241 1.97 35.02 2.13
N ALA A 242 3.07 35.32 1.44
CA ALA A 242 4.06 36.31 1.93
C ALA A 242 3.55 37.76 1.77
N MET A 243 2.77 38.02 0.70
CA MET A 243 2.14 39.33 0.51
C MET A 243 1.12 39.63 1.63
N ILE A 244 0.25 38.64 1.96
CA ILE A 244 -0.75 38.73 3.03
C ILE A 244 -0.09 39.00 4.39
N GLU A 245 1.01 38.30 4.67
CA GLU A 245 1.78 38.51 5.91
C GLU A 245 2.38 39.92 5.97
N LYS A 246 2.94 40.41 4.87
CA LYS A 246 3.47 41.77 4.77
C LYS A 246 2.37 42.84 4.91
N MET A 247 1.17 42.55 4.44
CA MET A 247 0.01 43.45 4.59
C MET A 247 -0.58 43.44 6.01
N GLY A 248 -0.22 42.46 6.86
CA GLY A 248 -0.55 42.43 8.28
C GLY A 248 -1.92 41.86 8.65
N PHE A 249 -2.64 41.27 7.71
CA PHE A 249 -3.94 40.64 7.97
C PHE A 249 -3.94 39.10 7.90
N GLY A 250 -2.76 38.49 7.93
CA GLY A 250 -2.60 37.07 7.93
C GLY A 250 -1.17 36.63 8.07
N LYS A 251 -0.92 35.33 7.93
CA LYS A 251 0.43 34.77 8.00
C LYS A 251 0.56 33.58 7.07
N LYS A 252 1.77 33.36 6.52
CA LYS A 252 2.13 32.14 5.82
C LYS A 252 2.08 30.98 6.78
N THR A 253 1.36 29.92 6.43
CA THR A 253 1.13 28.77 7.32
C THR A 253 1.25 27.45 6.55
N VAL A 254 1.85 26.46 7.21
CA VAL A 254 1.85 25.07 6.78
C VAL A 254 0.83 24.33 7.61
N ASN A 255 -0.06 23.61 6.96
CA ASN A 255 -1.07 22.81 7.63
C ASN A 255 -0.98 21.34 7.20
N TYR A 256 -1.53 20.44 8.02
CA TYR A 256 -1.54 18.99 7.79
C TYR A 256 -2.97 18.47 7.92
N LYS A 257 -3.33 17.50 7.09
CA LYS A 257 -4.57 16.74 7.28
C LYS A 257 -4.47 15.79 8.47
N LEU A 258 -3.24 15.33 8.78
CA LEU A 258 -2.96 14.50 9.93
C LEU A 258 -3.42 15.20 11.22
N ARG A 259 -4.12 14.46 12.07
CA ARG A 259 -4.56 14.90 13.39
C ARG A 259 -3.84 14.15 14.47
N ASP A 260 -3.78 14.74 15.69
CA ASP A 260 -3.26 14.02 16.84
C ASP A 260 -4.03 12.73 17.09
N TRP A 261 -3.29 11.72 17.49
CA TRP A 261 -3.84 10.38 17.66
C TRP A 261 -4.64 10.29 18.96
N VAL A 262 -5.97 10.09 18.86
CA VAL A 262 -6.85 9.82 20.00
C VAL A 262 -6.45 8.49 20.64
N PHE A 263 -5.89 8.55 21.84
CA PHE A 263 -5.26 7.41 22.49
C PHE A 263 -6.14 6.72 23.53
N SER A 264 -7.25 7.34 23.95
CA SER A 264 -8.19 6.77 24.91
C SER A 264 -9.24 5.87 24.28
N ARG A 265 -9.51 4.73 24.93
CA ARG A 265 -10.64 3.85 24.59
C ARG A 265 -11.45 3.55 25.84
N GLN A 266 -12.76 3.69 25.73
CA GLN A 266 -13.73 3.40 26.80
C GLN A 266 -14.09 1.91 26.74
N ARG A 267 -13.09 1.05 26.99
CA ARG A 267 -13.18 -0.41 26.92
C ARG A 267 -12.58 -1.04 28.17
N TYR A 268 -13.04 -2.22 28.52
CA TYR A 268 -12.39 -3.03 29.54
C TYR A 268 -11.08 -3.62 29.01
N TRP A 269 -11.12 -4.30 27.85
CA TRP A 269 -9.93 -4.89 27.22
C TRP A 269 -9.06 -3.85 26.53
N GLY A 270 -7.82 -3.80 26.94
CA GLY A 270 -6.76 -2.96 26.42
C GLY A 270 -5.71 -2.70 27.49
N GLU A 271 -4.56 -2.20 27.10
CA GLU A 271 -3.50 -1.81 28.03
C GLU A 271 -4.00 -0.61 28.86
N PRO A 272 -4.02 -0.71 30.22
CA PRO A 272 -4.39 0.43 31.06
C PRO A 272 -3.40 1.58 30.90
N ILE A 273 -3.90 2.81 30.88
CA ILE A 273 -3.04 3.99 30.83
C ILE A 273 -2.49 4.26 32.25
N PRO A 274 -1.18 4.23 32.49
CA PRO A 274 -0.58 4.28 33.83
C PRO A 274 -0.55 5.70 34.39
N ILE A 275 -1.71 6.32 34.54
CA ILE A 275 -1.90 7.67 35.07
C ILE A 275 -2.89 7.65 36.23
N VAL A 276 -2.61 8.49 37.24
CA VAL A 276 -3.48 8.75 38.38
C VAL A 276 -3.92 10.20 38.36
N HIS A 277 -5.20 10.45 38.50
CA HIS A 277 -5.80 11.78 38.61
C HIS A 277 -5.94 12.18 40.08
N CYS A 278 -5.10 13.13 40.51
CA CYS A 278 -5.10 13.65 41.86
C CYS A 278 -5.72 15.06 41.90
N PRO A 279 -6.69 15.36 42.80
CA PRO A 279 -7.26 16.69 42.90
C PRO A 279 -6.22 17.80 43.25
N LYS A 280 -5.13 17.43 43.94
CA LYS A 280 -4.07 18.34 44.34
C LYS A 280 -2.93 18.42 43.34
N CYS A 281 -2.48 17.25 42.81
CA CYS A 281 -1.27 17.17 42.00
C CYS A 281 -1.56 17.12 40.48
N GLY A 282 -2.82 17.01 40.08
CA GLY A 282 -3.20 16.83 38.68
C GLY A 282 -2.96 15.39 38.18
N ASN A 283 -2.44 15.25 36.97
CA ASN A 283 -2.11 13.97 36.39
C ASN A 283 -0.73 13.51 36.86
N VAL A 284 -0.65 12.36 37.49
CA VAL A 284 0.57 11.77 38.06
C VAL A 284 0.80 10.39 37.43
N ALA A 285 2.03 10.10 36.97
CA ALA A 285 2.36 8.80 36.47
C ALA A 285 2.34 7.75 37.59
N VAL A 286 1.91 6.55 37.27
CA VAL A 286 2.08 5.37 38.15
C VAL A 286 3.60 5.11 38.26
N PRO A 287 4.13 4.84 39.47
CA PRO A 287 5.54 4.52 39.65
C PRO A 287 5.95 3.25 38.90
N GLU A 288 7.21 3.19 38.47
CA GLU A 288 7.74 2.05 37.72
C GLU A 288 7.64 0.73 38.50
N GLU A 289 7.77 0.79 39.83
CA GLU A 289 7.67 -0.38 40.72
C GLU A 289 6.27 -0.97 40.78
N GLU A 290 5.23 -0.19 40.39
CA GLU A 290 3.85 -0.65 40.31
C GLU A 290 3.48 -1.17 38.90
N LEU A 291 4.41 -1.15 37.95
CA LEU A 291 4.20 -1.69 36.60
C LEU A 291 4.53 -3.20 36.54
N PRO A 292 3.84 -3.97 35.72
CA PRO A 292 2.76 -3.58 34.82
C PRO A 292 1.44 -3.31 35.57
N LEU A 293 0.76 -2.20 35.23
CA LEU A 293 -0.59 -1.93 35.71
C LEU A 293 -1.55 -2.97 35.07
N ARG A 294 -2.16 -3.82 35.94
CA ARG A 294 -3.03 -4.90 35.49
C ARG A 294 -4.49 -4.49 35.54
N LEU A 295 -5.30 -5.04 34.61
CA LEU A 295 -6.74 -4.96 34.68
C LEU A 295 -7.25 -5.74 35.89
N PRO A 296 -8.32 -5.28 36.56
CA PRO A 296 -8.94 -6.03 37.67
C PRO A 296 -9.60 -7.30 37.14
N GLU A 297 -9.50 -8.39 37.89
CA GLU A 297 -10.26 -9.61 37.57
C GLU A 297 -11.72 -9.42 37.97
N VAL A 298 -12.63 -9.59 37.00
CA VAL A 298 -14.07 -9.46 37.21
C VAL A 298 -14.81 -10.57 36.49
N GLU A 299 -15.90 -11.07 37.11
CA GLU A 299 -16.72 -12.10 36.49
C GLU A 299 -17.45 -11.59 35.22
N SER A 300 -17.86 -10.34 35.25
CA SER A 300 -18.45 -9.67 34.07
C SER A 300 -18.24 -8.16 34.11
N TYR A 301 -18.31 -7.52 32.97
CA TYR A 301 -18.28 -6.07 32.84
C TYR A 301 -19.38 -5.60 31.89
N GLN A 302 -20.05 -4.52 32.26
CA GLN A 302 -21.13 -3.95 31.49
C GLN A 302 -20.81 -2.49 31.14
N PRO A 303 -21.28 -1.98 30.00
CA PRO A 303 -21.20 -0.55 29.69
C PRO A 303 -21.87 0.27 30.82
N THR A 304 -21.24 1.37 31.21
CA THR A 304 -21.75 2.24 32.28
C THR A 304 -23.02 2.99 31.91
N GLY A 305 -23.39 3.06 30.63
CA GLY A 305 -24.49 3.88 30.13
C GLY A 305 -24.20 5.39 30.11
N THR A 306 -23.08 5.82 30.72
CA THR A 306 -22.63 7.23 30.78
C THR A 306 -21.66 7.61 29.67
N GLY A 307 -21.19 6.62 28.91
CA GLY A 307 -20.11 6.76 27.92
C GLY A 307 -18.71 6.64 28.50
N GLU A 308 -18.57 6.40 29.80
CA GLU A 308 -17.31 6.09 30.46
C GLU A 308 -16.92 4.61 30.27
N SER A 309 -15.65 4.32 30.50
CA SER A 309 -15.14 2.94 30.45
C SER A 309 -15.86 2.06 31.48
N PRO A 310 -16.10 0.77 31.20
CA PRO A 310 -16.55 -0.20 32.21
C PRO A 310 -15.67 -0.24 33.47
N LEU A 311 -14.37 0.07 33.34
CA LEU A 311 -13.45 0.18 34.48
C LEU A 311 -13.87 1.27 35.47
N ALA A 312 -14.54 2.33 35.00
CA ALA A 312 -15.00 3.42 35.88
C ALA A 312 -16.03 2.98 36.95
N ALA A 313 -16.68 1.86 36.73
CA ALA A 313 -17.63 1.29 37.66
C ALA A 313 -17.01 0.36 38.73
N ILE A 314 -15.70 0.14 38.69
CA ILE A 314 -14.98 -0.76 39.59
C ILE A 314 -14.25 0.07 40.65
N ASP A 315 -14.97 0.46 41.70
CA ASP A 315 -14.48 1.39 42.73
C ASP A 315 -13.17 0.94 43.39
N GLU A 316 -13.00 -0.34 43.63
CA GLU A 316 -11.81 -0.91 44.28
C GLU A 316 -10.54 -0.74 43.41
N TRP A 317 -10.71 -0.77 42.09
CA TRP A 317 -9.60 -0.56 41.15
C TRP A 317 -9.37 0.92 40.85
N VAL A 318 -10.46 1.71 40.74
CA VAL A 318 -10.38 3.16 40.39
C VAL A 318 -9.77 3.96 41.51
N ASN A 319 -10.25 3.76 42.76
CA ASN A 319 -9.81 4.59 43.87
C ASN A 319 -8.43 4.13 44.38
N CYS A 320 -7.50 5.06 44.43
CA CYS A 320 -6.12 4.80 44.84
C CYS A 320 -5.53 5.99 45.62
N LYS A 321 -4.31 5.82 46.10
CA LYS A 321 -3.52 6.92 46.67
C LYS A 321 -2.69 7.57 45.57
N CYS A 322 -2.57 8.89 45.63
CA CYS A 322 -1.67 9.62 44.74
C CYS A 322 -0.22 9.27 45.03
N PRO A 323 0.56 8.80 44.05
CA PRO A 323 1.97 8.47 44.25
C PRO A 323 2.82 9.64 44.75
N GLN A 324 2.44 10.87 44.40
CA GLN A 324 3.20 12.08 44.72
C GLN A 324 2.87 12.65 46.11
N CYS A 325 1.61 12.69 46.52
CA CYS A 325 1.22 13.34 47.77
C CYS A 325 0.54 12.44 48.80
N GLY A 326 0.30 11.15 48.47
CA GLY A 326 -0.37 10.18 49.32
C GLY A 326 -1.88 10.40 49.57
N GLY A 327 -2.44 11.49 49.02
CA GLY A 327 -3.87 11.81 49.15
C GLY A 327 -4.75 10.95 48.25
N PRO A 328 -6.08 11.01 48.47
CA PRO A 328 -7.04 10.25 47.63
C PRO A 328 -6.97 10.70 46.17
N ALA A 329 -6.98 9.72 45.27
CA ALA A 329 -6.88 9.93 43.84
C ALA A 329 -7.61 8.84 43.06
N LYS A 330 -7.74 8.97 41.74
CA LYS A 330 -8.41 7.99 40.88
C LYS A 330 -7.49 7.58 39.74
N ARG A 331 -7.44 6.28 39.46
CA ARG A 331 -6.75 5.77 38.25
C ARG A 331 -7.48 6.23 37.00
N GLU A 332 -6.72 6.40 35.92
CA GLU A 332 -7.29 6.57 34.59
C GLU A 332 -8.05 5.29 34.20
N THR A 333 -9.28 5.46 33.73
CA THR A 333 -10.19 4.35 33.41
C THR A 333 -10.25 4.01 31.93
N ASN A 334 -9.67 4.86 31.06
CA ASN A 334 -9.52 4.54 29.67
C ASN A 334 -8.37 3.56 29.46
N THR A 335 -8.49 2.72 28.44
CA THR A 335 -7.42 1.85 27.96
C THR A 335 -6.80 2.40 26.68
N MET A 336 -5.60 1.93 26.34
CA MET A 336 -4.93 2.27 25.08
C MET A 336 -5.65 1.62 23.89
N PRO A 337 -5.52 2.18 22.66
CA PRO A 337 -6.02 1.53 21.46
C PRO A 337 -5.17 0.30 21.13
N GLN A 338 -5.72 -0.63 20.36
CA GLN A 338 -5.00 -1.83 19.90
C GLN A 338 -3.70 -1.52 19.14
N TRP A 339 -3.62 -0.36 18.50
CA TRP A 339 -2.42 0.08 17.80
C TRP A 339 -1.29 0.52 18.73
N ALA A 340 -1.53 0.70 20.02
CA ALA A 340 -0.49 1.03 21.00
C ALA A 340 0.49 -0.13 21.12
N GLY A 341 0.03 -1.31 21.49
CA GLY A 341 0.86 -2.50 21.61
C GLY A 341 1.49 -2.90 20.29
N SER A 342 0.74 -2.87 19.18
CA SER A 342 1.26 -3.24 17.87
C SER A 342 2.33 -2.27 17.33
N SER A 343 2.41 -1.05 17.85
CA SER A 343 3.39 -0.06 17.39
C SER A 343 4.82 -0.31 17.87
N TRP A 344 5.04 -1.22 18.83
CA TRP A 344 6.35 -1.50 19.39
C TRP A 344 6.65 -2.97 19.69
N TYR A 345 5.72 -3.90 19.44
CA TYR A 345 5.85 -5.32 19.79
C TYR A 345 7.15 -5.96 19.25
N PHE A 346 7.61 -5.53 18.08
CA PHE A 346 8.86 -6.03 17.47
C PHE A 346 10.10 -5.70 18.30
N LEU A 347 10.10 -4.61 19.05
CA LEU A 347 11.15 -4.30 20.04
C LEU A 347 11.14 -5.34 21.16
N ARG A 348 9.96 -5.67 21.67
CA ARG A 348 9.79 -6.64 22.75
C ARG A 348 10.14 -8.06 22.34
N TYR A 349 9.95 -8.42 21.07
CA TYR A 349 10.29 -9.74 20.54
C TYR A 349 11.77 -10.08 20.68
N VAL A 350 12.68 -9.11 20.52
CA VAL A 350 14.12 -9.36 20.66
C VAL A 350 14.58 -9.47 22.10
N ASP A 351 13.73 -9.04 23.06
CA ASP A 351 14.06 -9.03 24.50
C ASP A 351 12.87 -9.30 25.40
N ASN A 352 12.12 -10.37 25.10
CA ASN A 352 10.84 -10.69 25.71
C ASN A 352 10.88 -11.07 27.20
N HIS A 353 12.07 -11.41 27.75
CA HIS A 353 12.27 -11.75 29.15
C HIS A 353 12.88 -10.59 29.97
N ASN A 354 13.05 -9.41 29.37
CA ASN A 354 13.58 -8.25 30.08
C ASN A 354 12.46 -7.63 30.96
N ASP A 355 12.62 -7.68 32.27
CA ASP A 355 11.72 -7.12 33.27
C ASP A 355 12.15 -5.77 33.83
N LYS A 356 13.29 -5.22 33.35
CA LYS A 356 13.89 -3.99 33.85
C LYS A 356 13.66 -2.79 32.94
N GLU A 357 13.59 -3.02 31.64
CA GLU A 357 13.45 -1.98 30.63
C GLU A 357 12.62 -2.46 29.44
N LEU A 358 12.19 -1.53 28.61
CA LEU A 358 11.36 -1.80 27.42
C LEU A 358 12.08 -2.78 26.46
N VAL A 359 13.36 -2.56 26.23
CA VAL A 359 14.24 -3.40 25.44
C VAL A 359 15.68 -3.03 25.77
N SER A 360 16.57 -4.02 25.89
CA SER A 360 18.02 -3.79 26.04
C SER A 360 18.56 -3.09 24.79
N ARG A 361 19.31 -2.00 24.99
CA ARG A 361 19.94 -1.26 23.91
C ARG A 361 20.82 -2.16 23.04
N GLU A 362 21.62 -3.02 23.67
CA GLU A 362 22.52 -3.96 22.96
C GLU A 362 21.74 -4.88 22.01
N LYS A 363 20.62 -5.44 22.48
CA LYS A 363 19.79 -6.33 21.65
C LYS A 363 19.05 -5.55 20.55
N ALA A 364 18.53 -4.35 20.86
CA ALA A 364 17.89 -3.50 19.88
C ALA A 364 18.84 -3.15 18.74
N ASP A 365 20.07 -2.69 19.08
CA ASP A 365 21.06 -2.28 18.08
C ASP A 365 21.57 -3.46 17.24
N LYS A 366 21.57 -4.69 17.81
CA LYS A 366 21.98 -5.89 17.10
C LYS A 366 20.96 -6.44 16.11
N TYR A 367 19.68 -6.43 16.48
CA TYR A 367 18.63 -7.15 15.74
C TYR A 367 17.65 -6.24 15.01
N LEU A 368 17.68 -4.94 15.25
CA LEU A 368 16.75 -3.98 14.69
C LEU A 368 17.49 -2.83 13.94
N PRO A 369 16.82 -2.09 13.06
CA PRO A 369 15.42 -2.24 12.64
C PRO A 369 15.16 -3.55 11.90
N VAL A 370 13.89 -3.98 11.86
CA VAL A 370 13.48 -5.23 11.17
C VAL A 370 13.91 -5.19 9.71
N ASP A 371 14.58 -6.25 9.25
CA ASP A 371 15.16 -6.28 7.91
C ASP A 371 14.08 -6.36 6.82
N MET A 372 13.06 -7.21 7.00
CA MET A 372 11.94 -7.35 6.08
C MET A 372 10.63 -7.47 6.84
N TYR A 373 9.68 -6.60 6.53
CA TYR A 373 8.37 -6.56 7.15
C TYR A 373 7.28 -6.91 6.14
N ILE A 374 6.47 -7.92 6.45
CA ILE A 374 5.45 -8.43 5.54
C ILE A 374 4.09 -8.17 6.15
N GLY A 375 3.20 -7.52 5.40
CA GLY A 375 1.86 -7.22 5.88
C GLY A 375 0.97 -6.57 4.84
N GLY A 376 -0.35 -6.54 5.11
CA GLY A 376 -1.35 -6.00 4.19
C GLY A 376 -1.22 -4.48 3.97
N VAL A 377 -1.55 -4.05 2.76
CA VAL A 377 -1.51 -2.64 2.38
C VAL A 377 -2.50 -1.75 3.17
N GLU A 378 -3.55 -2.34 3.76
CA GLU A 378 -4.52 -1.67 4.62
C GLU A 378 -3.89 -1.04 5.87
N HIS A 379 -2.73 -1.52 6.28
CA HIS A 379 -1.99 -0.98 7.42
C HIS A 379 -1.14 0.25 7.10
N ALA A 380 -1.09 0.69 5.84
CA ALA A 380 -0.25 1.80 5.39
C ALA A 380 -0.39 3.06 6.26
N VAL A 381 -1.62 3.48 6.56
CA VAL A 381 -1.93 4.70 7.33
C VAL A 381 -2.42 4.39 8.76
N LEU A 382 -2.32 3.15 9.19
CA LEU A 382 -2.67 2.67 10.53
C LEU A 382 -1.41 2.19 11.25
N HIS A 383 -1.25 0.87 11.40
CA HIS A 383 -0.14 0.25 12.12
C HIS A 383 1.24 0.75 11.65
N LEU A 384 1.50 0.82 10.33
CA LEU A 384 2.80 1.24 9.81
C LEU A 384 3.12 2.70 10.16
N LEU A 385 2.14 3.59 10.06
CA LEU A 385 2.32 5.01 10.42
C LEU A 385 2.57 5.18 11.92
N TYR A 386 1.80 4.46 12.76
CA TYR A 386 1.95 4.55 14.21
C TYR A 386 3.26 3.91 14.69
N SER A 387 3.71 2.79 14.10
CA SER A 387 5.00 2.18 14.39
C SER A 387 6.17 3.12 14.07
N ARG A 388 6.12 3.83 12.94
CA ARG A 388 7.10 4.86 12.58
C ARG A 388 7.11 6.00 13.59
N PHE A 389 5.93 6.48 13.97
CA PHE A 389 5.81 7.52 15.01
C PHE A 389 6.40 7.08 16.34
N TYR A 390 6.06 5.88 16.82
CA TYR A 390 6.60 5.32 18.08
C TYR A 390 8.13 5.19 18.02
N THR A 391 8.66 4.65 16.95
CA THR A 391 10.10 4.48 16.76
C THR A 391 10.84 5.82 16.78
N LYS A 392 10.32 6.84 16.07
CA LYS A 392 10.90 8.20 16.12
C LYS A 392 10.88 8.81 17.52
N PHE A 393 9.79 8.60 18.25
CA PHE A 393 9.70 9.05 19.64
C PHE A 393 10.70 8.32 20.54
N LEU A 394 10.80 6.99 20.45
CA LEU A 394 11.75 6.19 21.23
C LEU A 394 13.21 6.53 20.90
N HIS A 395 13.50 6.83 19.65
CA HIS A 395 14.79 7.35 19.21
C HIS A 395 15.09 8.71 19.86
N ASP A 396 14.14 9.64 19.86
CA ASP A 396 14.34 11.00 20.41
C ASP A 396 14.61 10.98 21.92
N ILE A 397 14.06 10.02 22.66
CA ILE A 397 14.32 9.84 24.10
C ILE A 397 15.47 8.87 24.38
N GLY A 398 16.20 8.39 23.35
CA GLY A 398 17.42 7.59 23.47
C GLY A 398 17.22 6.11 23.80
N VAL A 399 16.02 5.55 23.64
CA VAL A 399 15.75 4.12 23.87
C VAL A 399 16.32 3.25 22.75
N VAL A 400 16.24 3.70 21.49
CA VAL A 400 16.78 3.04 20.32
C VAL A 400 17.66 3.98 19.50
N ASP A 401 18.54 3.44 18.63
CA ASP A 401 19.47 4.22 17.82
C ASP A 401 19.01 4.46 16.37
N PHE A 402 17.95 3.83 16.00
CA PHE A 402 17.32 3.96 14.68
C PHE A 402 16.00 4.73 14.77
N ASP A 403 15.65 5.44 13.70
CA ASP A 403 14.47 6.31 13.62
C ASP A 403 13.35 5.76 12.72
N GLU A 404 13.55 4.58 12.11
CA GLU A 404 12.56 3.84 11.33
C GLU A 404 12.51 2.37 11.75
N PRO A 405 11.31 1.77 11.91
CA PRO A 405 11.17 0.44 12.47
C PRO A 405 11.50 -0.71 11.50
N PHE A 406 11.27 -0.50 10.20
CA PHE A 406 11.31 -1.53 9.18
C PHE A 406 12.12 -1.06 7.97
N LYS A 407 13.21 -1.77 7.61
CA LYS A 407 14.07 -1.42 6.46
C LYS A 407 13.31 -1.62 5.16
N LYS A 408 12.78 -2.80 4.94
CA LYS A 408 12.05 -3.19 3.73
C LYS A 408 10.62 -3.59 4.07
N LEU A 409 9.66 -3.14 3.28
CA LEU A 409 8.25 -3.54 3.37
C LEU A 409 7.86 -4.35 2.14
N PHE A 410 7.23 -5.49 2.39
CA PHE A 410 6.58 -6.29 1.36
C PHE A 410 5.08 -6.38 1.65
N ASN A 411 4.24 -5.93 0.71
CA ASN A 411 2.80 -6.09 0.83
C ASN A 411 2.36 -7.31 0.03
N GLN A 412 1.76 -8.29 0.71
CA GLN A 412 1.10 -9.39 0.04
C GLN A 412 -0.24 -8.95 -0.55
N GLY A 413 -0.63 -9.65 -1.63
CA GLY A 413 -1.97 -9.56 -2.20
C GLY A 413 -3.02 -10.23 -1.32
N MET A 414 -4.28 -10.08 -1.70
CA MET A 414 -5.40 -10.69 -0.98
C MET A 414 -5.83 -12.00 -1.65
N ILE A 415 -6.02 -13.04 -0.85
CA ILE A 415 -6.66 -14.26 -1.32
C ILE A 415 -8.18 -14.07 -1.19
N ASN A 416 -8.83 -13.91 -2.33
CA ASN A 416 -10.25 -13.71 -2.44
C ASN A 416 -10.99 -15.06 -2.51
N GLY A 417 -12.27 -15.07 -2.14
CA GLY A 417 -13.14 -16.22 -2.39
C GLY A 417 -13.52 -16.33 -3.86
N LYS A 418 -14.33 -17.32 -4.19
CA LYS A 418 -14.85 -17.55 -5.55
C LYS A 418 -15.44 -16.26 -6.15
N ASN A 419 -15.20 -16.03 -7.43
CA ASN A 419 -15.58 -14.84 -8.20
C ASN A 419 -14.84 -13.54 -7.80
N GLY A 420 -13.62 -13.63 -7.24
CA GLY A 420 -12.81 -12.50 -6.89
C GLY A 420 -13.37 -11.64 -5.74
N ILE A 421 -14.34 -12.16 -4.98
CA ILE A 421 -15.00 -11.44 -3.90
C ILE A 421 -14.22 -11.67 -2.59
N LYS A 422 -13.85 -10.59 -1.90
CA LYS A 422 -13.22 -10.65 -0.57
C LYS A 422 -14.02 -11.59 0.35
N MET A 423 -13.32 -12.52 0.99
CA MET A 423 -13.90 -13.45 1.95
C MET A 423 -14.47 -12.70 3.15
N SER A 424 -15.70 -13.04 3.56
CA SER A 424 -16.31 -12.52 4.78
C SER A 424 -17.33 -13.49 5.34
N LYS A 425 -17.44 -13.56 6.67
CA LYS A 425 -18.44 -14.39 7.36
C LYS A 425 -19.87 -14.02 6.95
N SER A 426 -20.15 -12.74 6.75
CA SER A 426 -21.48 -12.25 6.35
C SER A 426 -21.87 -12.64 4.92
N LYS A 427 -20.93 -13.00 4.07
CA LYS A 427 -21.15 -13.47 2.68
C LYS A 427 -21.15 -14.98 2.57
N GLY A 428 -20.75 -15.70 3.62
CA GLY A 428 -20.68 -17.16 3.61
C GLY A 428 -19.65 -17.75 2.64
N ASN A 429 -18.65 -16.98 2.21
CA ASN A 429 -17.63 -17.36 1.24
C ASN A 429 -16.24 -17.57 1.87
N VAL A 430 -16.19 -17.75 3.19
CA VAL A 430 -14.95 -18.02 3.91
C VAL A 430 -14.56 -19.48 3.73
N VAL A 431 -13.28 -19.72 3.44
CA VAL A 431 -12.67 -21.05 3.45
C VAL A 431 -12.03 -21.26 4.83
N SER A 432 -12.39 -22.36 5.51
CA SER A 432 -11.83 -22.69 6.82
C SER A 432 -10.48 -23.39 6.68
N PRO A 433 -9.41 -22.85 7.28
CA PRO A 433 -8.13 -23.57 7.35
C PRO A 433 -8.24 -24.93 8.05
N ASP A 434 -9.10 -25.05 9.08
CA ASP A 434 -9.25 -26.29 9.84
C ASP A 434 -9.75 -27.45 9.01
N ASP A 435 -10.68 -27.19 8.08
CA ASP A 435 -11.17 -28.20 7.14
C ASP A 435 -10.07 -28.65 6.18
N LEU A 436 -9.29 -27.71 5.66
CA LEU A 436 -8.19 -28.02 4.74
C LEU A 436 -7.04 -28.77 5.42
N VAL A 437 -6.71 -28.39 6.66
CA VAL A 437 -5.71 -29.11 7.46
C VAL A 437 -6.15 -30.54 7.76
N ARG A 438 -7.42 -30.76 8.09
CA ARG A 438 -7.96 -32.09 8.30
C ARG A 438 -7.91 -32.95 7.04
N ASP A 439 -8.25 -32.38 5.87
CA ASP A 439 -8.43 -33.13 4.63
C ASP A 439 -7.11 -33.33 3.85
N TYR A 440 -6.17 -32.37 3.91
CA TYR A 440 -4.92 -32.38 3.12
C TYR A 440 -3.65 -32.27 3.96
N GLY A 441 -3.76 -31.92 5.23
CA GLY A 441 -2.62 -31.66 6.11
C GLY A 441 -2.12 -30.21 6.07
N CYS A 442 -1.48 -29.79 7.16
CA CYS A 442 -1.01 -28.41 7.35
C CYS A 442 0.03 -28.02 6.28
N ASP A 443 0.97 -28.91 5.96
CA ASP A 443 2.05 -28.63 5.00
C ASP A 443 1.51 -28.38 3.58
N ALA A 444 0.47 -29.12 3.18
CA ALA A 444 -0.19 -28.89 1.89
C ALA A 444 -0.87 -27.52 1.82
N LEU A 445 -1.56 -27.10 2.90
CA LEU A 445 -2.17 -25.79 2.98
C LEU A 445 -1.10 -24.67 2.94
N ARG A 446 -0.08 -24.74 3.78
CA ARG A 446 1.02 -23.77 3.84
C ARG A 446 1.68 -23.58 2.47
N MET A 447 2.00 -24.68 1.83
CA MET A 447 2.65 -24.66 0.51
C MET A 447 1.71 -24.13 -0.58
N TYR A 448 0.41 -24.46 -0.50
CA TYR A 448 -0.56 -23.98 -1.48
C TYR A 448 -0.80 -22.48 -1.39
N GLU A 449 -0.87 -21.91 -0.19
CA GLU A 449 -0.99 -20.46 -0.02
C GLU A 449 0.18 -19.69 -0.67
N LEU A 450 1.39 -20.25 -0.64
CA LEU A 450 2.54 -19.68 -1.31
C LEU A 450 2.57 -19.93 -2.82
N PHE A 451 1.84 -20.96 -3.29
CA PHE A 451 1.81 -21.38 -4.70
C PHE A 451 0.72 -20.71 -5.53
N VAL A 452 -0.36 -20.23 -4.91
CA VAL A 452 -1.59 -19.76 -5.59
C VAL A 452 -1.35 -18.64 -6.61
N GLY A 453 -0.29 -17.85 -6.44
CA GLY A 453 0.11 -16.77 -7.35
C GLY A 453 1.33 -16.01 -6.86
N PRO A 454 1.78 -14.97 -7.61
CA PRO A 454 2.80 -14.05 -7.13
C PRO A 454 2.34 -13.43 -5.81
N PRO A 455 3.18 -13.43 -4.75
CA PRO A 455 2.76 -13.05 -3.41
C PRO A 455 2.22 -11.61 -3.31
N GLU A 456 2.66 -10.70 -4.19
CA GLU A 456 2.25 -9.30 -4.24
C GLU A 456 0.92 -9.04 -4.96
N LEU A 457 0.37 -10.06 -5.65
CA LEU A 457 -0.88 -9.94 -6.42
C LEU A 457 -2.05 -10.60 -5.71
N ASP A 458 -3.23 -10.02 -5.91
CA ASP A 458 -4.47 -10.65 -5.46
C ASP A 458 -4.71 -11.95 -6.25
N ALA A 459 -5.14 -13.00 -5.55
CA ALA A 459 -5.45 -14.30 -6.12
C ALA A 459 -6.86 -14.74 -5.74
N GLU A 460 -7.45 -15.59 -6.55
CA GLU A 460 -8.71 -16.26 -6.25
C GLU A 460 -8.45 -17.67 -5.71
N TRP A 461 -9.12 -18.04 -4.62
CA TRP A 461 -9.02 -19.37 -4.05
C TRP A 461 -9.62 -20.43 -4.98
N ASP A 462 -8.83 -21.47 -5.33
CA ASP A 462 -9.29 -22.66 -6.07
C ASP A 462 -9.03 -23.92 -5.24
N ASP A 463 -10.11 -24.61 -4.81
CA ASP A 463 -10.04 -25.84 -4.02
C ASP A 463 -9.24 -26.96 -4.70
N ARG A 464 -9.11 -26.94 -6.03
CA ARG A 464 -8.37 -27.97 -6.79
C ARG A 464 -6.86 -27.78 -6.74
N GLY A 465 -6.40 -26.58 -6.46
CA GLY A 465 -4.97 -26.29 -6.43
C GLY A 465 -4.25 -26.99 -5.28
N ILE A 466 -4.87 -27.06 -4.10
CA ILE A 466 -4.30 -27.75 -2.94
C ILE A 466 -4.11 -29.25 -3.16
N GLU A 467 -5.01 -29.90 -3.96
CA GLU A 467 -4.85 -31.31 -4.32
C GLU A 467 -3.57 -31.57 -5.13
N GLY A 468 -3.20 -30.61 -6.00
CA GLY A 468 -1.96 -30.67 -6.77
C GLY A 468 -0.72 -30.68 -5.88
N VAL A 469 -0.74 -29.81 -4.86
CA VAL A 469 0.33 -29.75 -3.85
C VAL A 469 0.37 -31.02 -3.01
N ALA A 470 -0.76 -31.50 -2.51
CA ALA A 470 -0.82 -32.74 -1.72
C ALA A 470 -0.29 -33.95 -2.51
N ARG A 471 -0.64 -34.07 -3.81
CA ARG A 471 -0.08 -35.11 -4.70
C ARG A 471 1.43 -34.98 -4.87
N PHE A 472 1.96 -33.77 -4.96
CA PHE A 472 3.40 -33.57 -5.04
C PHE A 472 4.08 -34.02 -3.75
N LEU A 473 3.60 -33.60 -2.56
CA LEU A 473 4.19 -33.97 -1.27
C LEU A 473 4.20 -35.49 -1.07
N ASN A 474 3.10 -36.17 -1.38
CA ASN A 474 3.01 -37.62 -1.33
C ASN A 474 4.01 -38.29 -2.29
N ARG A 475 4.17 -37.79 -3.49
CA ARG A 475 5.13 -38.32 -4.47
C ARG A 475 6.56 -38.15 -3.99
N PHE A 476 6.90 -36.99 -3.41
CA PHE A 476 8.23 -36.75 -2.85
C PHE A 476 8.49 -37.68 -1.65
N TYR A 477 7.51 -37.80 -0.74
CA TYR A 477 7.59 -38.76 0.36
C TYR A 477 7.92 -40.16 -0.11
N ASN A 478 7.17 -40.66 -1.07
CA ASN A 478 7.39 -42.01 -1.65
C ASN A 478 8.78 -42.14 -2.30
N LEU A 479 9.25 -41.12 -3.03
CA LEU A 479 10.59 -41.09 -3.62
C LEU A 479 11.69 -41.25 -2.56
N VAL A 480 11.56 -40.57 -1.42
CA VAL A 480 12.49 -40.70 -0.29
C VAL A 480 12.39 -42.08 0.33
N MET A 481 11.18 -42.55 0.65
CA MET A 481 10.98 -43.87 1.29
C MET A 481 11.44 -45.04 0.42
N ASP A 482 11.25 -44.94 -0.88
CA ASP A 482 11.71 -45.94 -1.83
C ASP A 482 13.24 -45.98 -2.01
N SER A 483 13.94 -44.88 -1.63
CA SER A 483 15.39 -44.72 -1.84
C SER A 483 16.20 -44.88 -0.55
N LYS A 484 15.67 -44.51 0.63
CA LYS A 484 16.40 -44.32 1.90
C LYS A 484 17.25 -45.49 2.37
N ASP A 485 16.76 -46.74 2.13
CA ASP A 485 17.40 -47.99 2.58
C ASP A 485 18.28 -48.61 1.53
N LYS A 486 18.44 -47.99 0.36
CA LYS A 486 19.24 -48.50 -0.76
C LYS A 486 20.61 -47.85 -0.77
N ASP A 487 21.64 -48.61 -1.13
CA ASP A 487 22.99 -48.10 -1.34
C ASP A 487 23.13 -47.57 -2.77
N ILE A 488 22.51 -46.42 -3.00
CA ILE A 488 22.58 -45.70 -4.29
C ILE A 488 23.83 -44.85 -4.33
N LYS A 489 24.71 -45.14 -5.28
CA LYS A 489 25.88 -44.30 -5.52
C LYS A 489 25.49 -43.02 -6.24
N GLU A 490 26.05 -41.90 -5.79
CA GLU A 490 25.88 -40.63 -6.42
C GLU A 490 26.35 -40.66 -7.88
N THR A 491 25.52 -40.22 -8.80
CA THR A 491 25.85 -40.08 -10.22
C THR A 491 26.08 -38.62 -10.58
N LYS A 492 26.80 -38.35 -11.68
CA LYS A 492 26.96 -36.98 -12.20
C LYS A 492 25.63 -36.27 -12.43
N GLU A 493 24.61 -37.00 -12.88
CA GLU A 493 23.26 -36.44 -13.11
C GLU A 493 22.61 -36.01 -11.79
N MET A 494 22.77 -36.81 -10.70
CA MET A 494 22.27 -36.45 -9.35
C MET A 494 22.98 -35.23 -8.79
N VAL A 495 24.31 -35.16 -8.84
CA VAL A 495 25.11 -34.02 -8.42
C VAL A 495 24.66 -32.75 -9.13
N LYS A 496 24.58 -32.81 -10.43
CA LYS A 496 24.14 -31.67 -11.25
C LYS A 496 22.73 -31.19 -10.92
N LEU A 497 21.78 -32.10 -10.78
CA LEU A 497 20.40 -31.76 -10.40
C LEU A 497 20.34 -31.15 -9.00
N ARG A 498 21.13 -31.66 -8.06
CA ARG A 498 21.24 -31.14 -6.70
C ARG A 498 21.71 -29.69 -6.70
N HIS A 499 22.83 -29.38 -7.34
CA HIS A 499 23.36 -28.01 -7.38
C HIS A 499 22.47 -27.07 -8.18
N LYS A 500 21.85 -27.52 -9.29
CA LYS A 500 20.84 -26.73 -10.01
C LYS A 500 19.61 -26.45 -9.16
N LEU A 501 19.16 -27.42 -8.36
CA LEU A 501 18.03 -27.23 -7.42
C LEU A 501 18.37 -26.12 -6.40
N VAL A 502 19.55 -26.21 -5.76
CA VAL A 502 20.00 -25.19 -4.78
C VAL A 502 20.00 -23.79 -5.44
N TYR A 503 20.67 -23.66 -6.58
CA TYR A 503 20.79 -22.39 -7.30
C TYR A 503 19.42 -21.81 -7.70
N ASP A 504 18.54 -22.61 -8.27
CA ASP A 504 17.23 -22.15 -8.75
C ASP A 504 16.33 -21.74 -7.57
N ILE A 505 16.31 -22.53 -6.50
CA ILE A 505 15.52 -22.25 -5.30
C ILE A 505 16.02 -20.99 -4.62
N GLU A 506 17.32 -20.86 -4.42
CA GLU A 506 17.93 -19.70 -3.79
C GLU A 506 17.72 -18.40 -4.60
N THR A 507 17.89 -18.49 -5.92
CA THR A 507 17.66 -17.34 -6.82
C THR A 507 16.20 -16.87 -6.73
N ARG A 508 15.24 -17.78 -6.81
CA ARG A 508 13.81 -17.46 -6.72
C ARG A 508 13.42 -16.96 -5.33
N PHE A 509 14.04 -17.51 -4.28
CA PHE A 509 13.83 -17.11 -2.90
C PHE A 509 14.33 -15.68 -2.64
N ASN A 510 15.53 -15.36 -3.12
CA ASN A 510 16.09 -14.01 -3.02
C ASN A 510 15.26 -12.95 -3.76
N GLN A 511 14.57 -13.35 -4.83
CA GLN A 511 13.59 -12.51 -5.54
C GLN A 511 12.23 -12.47 -4.86
N PHE A 512 12.04 -13.21 -3.78
CA PHE A 512 10.75 -13.39 -3.09
C PHE A 512 9.64 -13.95 -3.98
N SER A 513 9.99 -14.69 -5.04
CA SER A 513 9.06 -15.31 -5.99
C SER A 513 8.61 -16.68 -5.47
N LEU A 514 7.92 -16.71 -4.33
CA LEU A 514 7.63 -17.94 -3.58
C LEU A 514 6.80 -18.97 -4.37
N ASN A 515 5.89 -18.51 -5.22
CA ASN A 515 5.11 -19.37 -6.10
C ASN A 515 5.98 -20.13 -7.10
N THR A 516 7.05 -19.49 -7.60
CA THR A 516 8.00 -20.14 -8.51
C THR A 516 8.98 -21.06 -7.77
N VAL A 517 9.25 -20.80 -6.49
CA VAL A 517 9.97 -21.75 -5.63
C VAL A 517 9.19 -23.05 -5.53
N VAL A 518 7.89 -23.00 -5.24
CA VAL A 518 7.02 -24.19 -5.14
C VAL A 518 6.97 -24.96 -6.46
N SER A 519 6.78 -24.29 -7.61
CA SER A 519 6.83 -24.98 -8.91
C SER A 519 8.21 -25.58 -9.18
N GLY A 520 9.28 -24.94 -8.73
CA GLY A 520 10.64 -25.49 -8.81
C GLY A 520 10.77 -26.82 -8.09
N PHE A 521 10.30 -26.91 -6.86
CA PHE A 521 10.29 -28.19 -6.14
C PHE A 521 9.53 -29.29 -6.91
N MET A 522 8.38 -28.96 -7.50
CA MET A 522 7.60 -29.93 -8.30
C MET A 522 8.37 -30.38 -9.55
N GLU A 523 9.04 -29.45 -10.24
CA GLU A 523 9.85 -29.74 -11.42
C GLU A 523 11.04 -30.65 -11.09
N TYR A 524 11.78 -30.34 -10.01
CA TYR A 524 12.94 -31.13 -9.60
C TYR A 524 12.54 -32.52 -9.05
N CYS A 525 11.42 -32.62 -8.33
CA CYS A 525 10.87 -33.91 -7.92
C CYS A 525 10.55 -34.82 -9.14
N ASN A 526 10.02 -34.26 -10.23
CA ASN A 526 9.79 -35.01 -11.46
C ASN A 526 11.10 -35.49 -12.07
N LYS A 527 12.11 -34.61 -12.21
CA LYS A 527 13.44 -34.99 -12.75
C LYS A 527 14.11 -36.06 -11.90
N LEU A 528 14.09 -35.94 -10.58
CA LEU A 528 14.65 -36.94 -9.66
C LEU A 528 13.87 -38.24 -9.72
N THR A 529 12.54 -38.23 -9.90
CA THR A 529 11.74 -39.41 -10.08
C THR A 529 12.14 -40.17 -11.37
N ASP A 530 12.46 -39.46 -12.44
CA ASP A 530 12.92 -40.10 -13.68
C ASP A 530 14.35 -40.66 -13.56
N VAL A 531 15.23 -40.00 -12.83
CA VAL A 531 16.56 -40.52 -12.48
C VAL A 531 16.42 -41.75 -11.58
N ALA A 532 15.53 -41.73 -10.57
CA ALA A 532 15.31 -42.87 -9.68
C ALA A 532 14.84 -44.14 -10.44
N LYS A 533 14.04 -43.98 -11.50
CA LYS A 533 13.62 -45.11 -12.36
C LYS A 533 14.78 -45.75 -13.12
N LYS A 534 15.79 -44.95 -13.52
CA LYS A 534 16.98 -45.41 -14.24
C LYS A 534 17.99 -46.05 -13.29
N GLU A 535 18.25 -45.40 -12.17
CA GLU A 535 19.33 -45.74 -11.23
C GLU A 535 18.87 -46.64 -10.06
N GLY A 536 17.56 -46.90 -9.96
CA GLY A 536 16.97 -47.72 -8.89
C GLY A 536 16.68 -46.95 -7.60
N GLY A 537 16.96 -45.66 -7.54
CA GLY A 537 16.73 -44.76 -6.41
C GLY A 537 17.53 -43.45 -6.53
N ILE A 538 17.55 -42.68 -5.50
CA ILE A 538 18.33 -41.43 -5.41
C ILE A 538 19.28 -41.52 -4.20
N ASP A 539 20.47 -40.97 -4.33
CA ASP A 539 21.47 -40.95 -3.26
C ASP A 539 21.01 -40.04 -2.06
N LYS A 540 21.51 -40.38 -0.87
CA LYS A 540 21.07 -39.74 0.36
C LYS A 540 21.41 -38.26 0.43
N GLU A 541 22.50 -37.81 -0.16
CA GLU A 541 22.93 -36.44 -0.11
C GLU A 541 22.00 -35.54 -0.94
N THR A 542 21.61 -36.00 -2.13
CA THR A 542 20.64 -35.30 -2.97
C THR A 542 19.27 -35.22 -2.28
N LEU A 543 18.82 -36.30 -1.63
CA LEU A 543 17.54 -36.32 -0.90
C LEU A 543 17.59 -35.37 0.34
N LYS A 544 18.68 -35.39 1.13
CA LYS A 544 18.86 -34.49 2.26
C LYS A 544 18.86 -33.03 1.84
N THR A 545 19.58 -32.70 0.77
CA THR A 545 19.59 -31.36 0.19
C THR A 545 18.17 -30.88 -0.15
N PHE A 546 17.40 -31.73 -0.81
CA PHE A 546 16.01 -31.40 -1.16
C PHE A 546 15.15 -31.19 0.09
N VAL A 547 15.29 -32.04 1.10
CA VAL A 547 14.53 -31.95 2.36
C VAL A 547 14.85 -30.64 3.10
N ILE A 548 16.13 -30.25 3.20
CA ILE A 548 16.53 -29.00 3.85
C ILE A 548 15.88 -27.79 3.15
N LEU A 549 15.95 -27.76 1.82
CA LEU A 549 15.36 -26.64 1.04
C LEU A 549 13.84 -26.60 1.14
N LEU A 550 13.19 -27.77 1.25
CA LEU A 550 11.72 -27.91 1.31
C LEU A 550 11.15 -27.62 2.71
N ALA A 551 11.92 -27.90 3.77
CA ALA A 551 11.48 -27.82 5.17
C ALA A 551 10.83 -26.48 5.57
N PRO A 552 11.31 -25.27 5.17
CA PRO A 552 10.65 -24.02 5.46
C PRO A 552 9.19 -23.93 4.96
N PHE A 553 8.88 -24.62 3.88
CA PHE A 553 7.54 -24.68 3.27
C PHE A 553 6.67 -25.75 3.89
N THR A 554 7.27 -26.90 4.26
CA THR A 554 6.60 -28.09 4.76
C THR A 554 7.30 -28.64 6.00
N PRO A 555 7.18 -27.95 7.15
CA PRO A 555 7.97 -28.24 8.34
C PRO A 555 7.75 -29.65 8.90
N HIS A 556 6.54 -30.16 8.87
CA HIS A 556 6.24 -31.49 9.40
C HIS A 556 6.83 -32.61 8.52
N LEU A 557 6.61 -32.50 7.22
CA LEU A 557 7.17 -33.43 6.24
C LEU A 557 8.71 -33.35 6.22
N GLY A 558 9.25 -32.12 6.32
CA GLY A 558 10.69 -31.90 6.37
C GLY A 558 11.34 -32.63 7.55
N GLU A 559 10.80 -32.47 8.77
CA GLU A 559 11.30 -33.15 9.97
C GLU A 559 11.18 -34.67 9.87
N GLU A 560 10.09 -35.21 9.38
CA GLU A 560 9.89 -36.64 9.22
C GLU A 560 10.90 -37.22 8.24
N LEU A 561 11.02 -36.67 7.05
CA LEU A 561 11.94 -37.14 6.03
C LEU A 561 13.42 -36.95 6.43
N TRP A 562 13.74 -35.89 7.18
CA TRP A 562 15.07 -35.69 7.73
C TRP A 562 15.48 -36.83 8.66
N ARG A 563 14.60 -37.25 9.58
CA ARG A 563 14.81 -38.39 10.48
C ARG A 563 14.93 -39.70 9.72
N GLU A 564 14.08 -39.94 8.74
CA GLU A 564 14.11 -41.13 7.88
C GLU A 564 15.42 -41.23 7.09
N LEU A 565 16.05 -40.12 6.75
CA LEU A 565 17.37 -40.07 6.09
C LEU A 565 18.54 -40.10 7.09
N GLY A 566 18.26 -40.32 8.38
CA GLY A 566 19.28 -40.46 9.43
C GLY A 566 19.75 -39.14 10.03
N GLY A 567 18.95 -38.09 9.98
CA GLY A 567 19.17 -36.83 10.72
C GLY A 567 18.97 -37.06 12.22
N THR A 568 19.85 -36.51 13.05
CA THR A 568 19.88 -36.74 14.51
C THR A 568 19.28 -35.56 15.30
N ASP A 569 19.15 -34.42 14.70
CA ASP A 569 18.58 -33.18 15.26
C ASP A 569 17.52 -32.64 14.31
N SER A 570 16.92 -31.49 14.62
CA SER A 570 15.96 -30.83 13.76
C SER A 570 16.57 -30.46 12.40
N VAL A 571 15.79 -30.63 11.33
CA VAL A 571 16.17 -30.18 9.99
C VAL A 571 16.45 -28.67 9.94
N PHE A 572 15.85 -27.89 10.84
CA PHE A 572 16.06 -26.45 10.95
C PHE A 572 17.41 -26.07 11.58
N HIS A 573 18.16 -27.04 12.14
CA HIS A 573 19.53 -26.85 12.58
C HIS A 573 20.56 -27.26 11.52
N ALA A 574 20.09 -27.84 10.41
CA ALA A 574 20.96 -28.22 9.30
C ALA A 574 21.50 -26.96 8.59
N THR A 575 22.74 -27.07 8.12
CA THR A 575 23.34 -26.01 7.31
C THR A 575 22.63 -25.89 5.97
N TRP A 576 22.32 -24.67 5.56
CA TRP A 576 21.75 -24.44 4.22
C TRP A 576 22.73 -24.89 3.14
N PRO A 577 22.26 -25.65 2.14
CA PRO A 577 23.14 -26.22 1.11
C PRO A 577 23.78 -25.14 0.25
N GLU A 578 25.06 -25.30 -0.04
CA GLU A 578 25.80 -24.42 -0.93
C GLU A 578 25.75 -24.93 -2.39
N CYS A 579 25.75 -23.98 -3.33
CA CYS A 579 25.75 -24.25 -4.75
C CYS A 579 27.19 -24.27 -5.30
N ASP A 580 27.57 -25.32 -6.06
CA ASP A 580 28.76 -25.34 -6.88
C ASP A 580 28.36 -25.09 -8.36
N GLU A 581 28.77 -23.95 -8.88
CA GLU A 581 28.45 -23.56 -10.27
C GLU A 581 29.13 -24.46 -11.30
N GLU A 582 30.32 -24.99 -11.02
CA GLU A 582 31.02 -25.92 -11.92
C GLU A 582 30.26 -27.25 -12.02
N ALA A 583 29.71 -27.75 -10.89
CA ALA A 583 28.93 -28.98 -10.88
C ALA A 583 27.60 -28.87 -11.65
N MET A 584 27.12 -27.66 -11.90
CA MET A 584 25.88 -27.41 -12.68
C MET A 584 26.11 -27.45 -14.19
N LYS A 585 27.35 -27.36 -14.66
CA LYS A 585 27.63 -27.28 -16.10
C LYS A 585 27.17 -28.53 -16.83
N ASP A 586 26.56 -28.31 -17.97
CA ASP A 586 26.22 -29.38 -18.88
C ASP A 586 27.48 -29.81 -19.60
N ASP A 587 27.81 -31.12 -19.56
CA ASP A 587 28.87 -31.69 -20.38
C ASP A 587 28.52 -31.59 -21.89
N GLU A 588 27.26 -31.77 -22.21
CA GLU A 588 26.72 -31.66 -23.55
C GLU A 588 25.51 -30.73 -23.62
N ILE A 589 25.35 -30.05 -24.74
CA ILE A 589 24.25 -29.09 -24.98
C ILE A 589 23.51 -29.45 -26.27
N GLU A 590 22.21 -29.17 -26.30
CA GLU A 590 21.42 -29.26 -27.51
C GLU A 590 21.67 -28.02 -28.40
N VAL A 591 22.08 -28.24 -29.63
CA VAL A 591 22.22 -27.20 -30.64
C VAL A 591 21.26 -27.47 -31.79
N ALA A 592 20.37 -26.51 -32.06
CA ALA A 592 19.46 -26.61 -33.21
C ALA A 592 20.20 -26.36 -34.52
N VAL A 593 20.10 -27.28 -35.46
CA VAL A 593 20.67 -27.16 -36.81
C VAL A 593 19.59 -26.65 -37.75
N GLN A 594 19.83 -25.47 -38.32
CA GLN A 594 18.92 -24.84 -39.26
C GLN A 594 19.51 -24.86 -40.68
N VAL A 595 18.62 -25.01 -41.67
CA VAL A 595 18.92 -24.79 -43.11
C VAL A 595 17.99 -23.68 -43.56
N ASN A 596 18.60 -22.56 -44.01
CA ASN A 596 17.86 -21.35 -44.42
C ASN A 596 16.86 -20.87 -43.33
N GLY A 597 17.27 -20.88 -42.05
CA GLY A 597 16.46 -20.44 -40.92
C GLY A 597 15.40 -21.40 -40.42
N LYS A 598 15.25 -22.59 -41.04
CA LYS A 598 14.30 -23.65 -40.59
C LYS A 598 15.06 -24.76 -39.90
N VAL A 599 14.66 -25.12 -38.68
CA VAL A 599 15.24 -26.22 -37.92
C VAL A 599 15.01 -27.55 -38.69
N LYS A 600 16.11 -28.29 -38.94
CA LYS A 600 16.15 -29.56 -39.65
C LYS A 600 16.66 -30.73 -38.79
N ALA A 601 17.46 -30.43 -37.78
CA ALA A 601 17.96 -31.41 -36.81
C ALA A 601 18.24 -30.71 -35.46
N VAL A 602 18.36 -31.49 -34.41
CA VAL A 602 18.92 -31.07 -33.11
C VAL A 602 20.06 -32.06 -32.84
N ILE A 603 21.20 -31.53 -32.43
CA ILE A 603 22.41 -32.32 -32.12
C ILE A 603 22.83 -32.10 -30.69
N MET A 604 23.30 -33.14 -30.01
CA MET A 604 24.00 -33.08 -28.74
C MET A 604 25.49 -32.87 -29.02
N VAL A 605 26.08 -31.87 -28.46
CA VAL A 605 27.50 -31.56 -28.63
C VAL A 605 28.11 -31.10 -27.30
N PRO A 606 29.42 -31.32 -27.09
CA PRO A 606 30.10 -30.78 -25.86
C PRO A 606 29.81 -29.31 -25.65
N ALA A 607 29.59 -28.90 -24.40
CA ALA A 607 29.21 -27.50 -24.06
C ALA A 607 30.29 -26.49 -24.39
N ASP A 608 31.56 -26.94 -24.46
CA ASP A 608 32.75 -26.16 -24.81
C ASP A 608 33.19 -26.35 -26.28
N ILE A 609 32.33 -26.94 -27.11
CA ILE A 609 32.65 -27.26 -28.50
C ILE A 609 33.13 -26.03 -29.27
N ALA A 610 34.24 -26.16 -30.00
CA ALA A 610 34.72 -25.11 -30.87
C ALA A 610 33.72 -24.87 -32.02
N LYS A 611 33.72 -23.63 -32.51
CA LYS A 611 32.80 -23.18 -33.57
C LYS A 611 32.87 -24.06 -34.79
N GLU A 612 34.07 -24.42 -35.19
CA GLU A 612 34.37 -25.25 -36.36
C GLU A 612 33.79 -26.64 -36.24
N ASP A 613 33.94 -27.23 -35.06
CA ASP A 613 33.43 -28.59 -34.73
C ASP A 613 31.92 -28.61 -34.64
N ALA A 614 31.31 -27.59 -34.03
CA ALA A 614 29.86 -27.44 -33.97
C ALA A 614 29.22 -27.33 -35.36
N ILE A 615 29.85 -26.56 -36.25
CA ILE A 615 29.42 -26.46 -37.66
C ILE A 615 29.61 -27.77 -38.39
N ALA A 616 30.69 -28.48 -38.17
CA ALA A 616 30.96 -29.77 -38.78
C ALA A 616 29.89 -30.82 -38.34
N ALA A 617 29.63 -30.88 -37.02
CA ALA A 617 28.55 -31.77 -36.46
C ALA A 617 27.19 -31.36 -37.03
N GLY A 618 26.89 -30.06 -37.11
CA GLY A 618 25.64 -29.58 -37.71
C GLY A 618 25.47 -29.96 -39.16
N LYS A 619 26.54 -29.89 -39.98
CA LYS A 619 26.51 -30.34 -41.37
C LYS A 619 26.24 -31.81 -41.48
N ALA A 620 26.95 -32.62 -40.72
CA ALA A 620 26.73 -34.11 -40.71
C ALA A 620 25.30 -34.45 -40.37
N ALA A 621 24.67 -33.78 -39.39
CA ALA A 621 23.32 -34.04 -38.97
C ALA A 621 22.22 -33.70 -40.00
N VAL A 622 22.55 -32.89 -40.99
CA VAL A 622 21.60 -32.51 -42.06
C VAL A 622 22.09 -32.80 -43.47
N GLU A 623 23.12 -33.62 -43.63
CA GLU A 623 23.76 -33.94 -44.94
C GLU A 623 22.73 -34.37 -45.98
N GLY A 624 21.80 -35.30 -45.63
CA GLY A 624 20.75 -35.72 -46.53
C GLY A 624 19.57 -34.76 -46.74
N LYS A 625 19.58 -33.59 -46.07
CA LYS A 625 18.53 -32.58 -46.12
C LYS A 625 18.95 -31.27 -46.78
N ILE A 626 20.21 -31.22 -47.28
CA ILE A 626 20.78 -30.07 -47.99
C ILE A 626 20.66 -30.31 -49.48
N THR A 627 19.88 -29.46 -50.16
CA THR A 627 19.76 -29.49 -51.64
C THR A 627 20.36 -28.21 -52.22
N GLY A 628 21.70 -28.22 -52.42
CA GLY A 628 22.43 -27.07 -52.96
C GLY A 628 23.77 -26.84 -52.29
N ASN A 629 24.41 -25.69 -52.62
CA ASN A 629 25.72 -25.34 -52.09
C ASN A 629 25.57 -24.46 -50.85
N ILE A 630 26.29 -24.77 -49.75
CA ILE A 630 26.34 -23.96 -48.54
C ILE A 630 27.18 -22.70 -48.87
N VAL A 631 26.58 -21.50 -48.74
CA VAL A 631 27.23 -20.23 -49.06
C VAL A 631 27.59 -19.44 -47.81
N LYS A 632 26.95 -19.74 -46.64
CA LYS A 632 27.26 -19.10 -45.36
C LYS A 632 26.94 -20.05 -44.21
N GLU A 633 27.83 -20.04 -43.22
CA GLU A 633 27.71 -20.83 -41.99
C GLU A 633 27.66 -19.86 -40.81
N ILE A 634 26.62 -19.98 -39.99
CA ILE A 634 26.41 -19.11 -38.82
C ILE A 634 26.33 -20.02 -37.61
N TYR A 635 27.20 -19.78 -36.64
CA TYR A 635 27.13 -20.42 -35.32
C TYR A 635 26.83 -19.40 -34.25
N VAL A 636 25.79 -19.62 -33.51
CA VAL A 636 25.48 -18.90 -32.26
C VAL A 636 25.79 -19.86 -31.12
N PRO A 637 26.81 -19.58 -30.31
CA PRO A 637 27.27 -20.46 -29.23
C PRO A 637 26.09 -20.93 -28.36
N LYS A 638 26.06 -22.22 -28.08
CA LYS A 638 25.06 -22.90 -27.24
C LYS A 638 23.60 -22.80 -27.70
N LYS A 639 23.35 -22.39 -28.95
CA LYS A 639 21.98 -22.21 -29.45
C LYS A 639 21.72 -22.80 -30.83
N ILE A 640 22.46 -22.36 -31.84
CA ILE A 640 22.09 -22.60 -33.24
C ILE A 640 23.31 -22.76 -34.14
N VAL A 641 23.31 -23.75 -35.02
CA VAL A 641 24.05 -23.79 -36.28
C VAL A 641 23.10 -23.51 -37.42
N ASN A 642 23.28 -22.44 -38.19
CA ASN A 642 22.46 -22.14 -39.36
C ASN A 642 23.28 -22.18 -40.62
N LEU A 643 22.91 -23.08 -41.54
CA LEU A 643 23.54 -23.26 -42.85
C LEU A 643 22.69 -22.58 -43.93
N VAL A 644 23.24 -21.58 -44.55
CA VAL A 644 22.58 -20.86 -45.68
C VAL A 644 22.95 -21.57 -46.97
N VAL A 645 21.93 -22.14 -47.62
CA VAL A 645 22.09 -22.94 -48.83
C VAL A 645 21.42 -22.29 -50.03
N VAL A 646 22.11 -22.21 -51.15
CA VAL A 646 21.54 -21.81 -52.43
C VAL A 646 21.42 -23.05 -53.35
N PRO A 647 20.37 -23.14 -54.16
CA PRO A 647 20.21 -24.22 -55.09
C PRO A 647 21.40 -24.31 -56.03
N SER A 648 21.93 -25.52 -56.27
CA SER A 648 22.89 -25.74 -57.36
C SER A 648 22.17 -25.52 -58.70
N LEU A 649 22.59 -24.50 -59.44
CA LEU A 649 22.09 -24.27 -60.81
C LEU A 649 22.45 -25.47 -61.69
N PRO A 650 21.50 -26.03 -62.46
CA PRO A 650 21.86 -27.00 -63.46
C PRO A 650 22.79 -26.34 -64.48
N ALA A 651 23.83 -27.06 -64.88
CA ALA A 651 24.78 -26.61 -65.91
C ALA A 651 24.05 -26.43 -67.25
N CYS A 652 23.55 -25.19 -67.47
CA CYS A 652 22.96 -24.82 -68.76
C CYS A 652 23.99 -24.00 -69.55
N GLY A 653 24.54 -24.61 -70.57
CA GLY A 653 25.55 -24.01 -71.41
C GLY A 653 25.04 -22.89 -72.36
N ARG A 654 24.73 -21.74 -71.79
CA ARG A 654 24.62 -20.46 -72.52
C ARG A 654 24.95 -19.29 -71.59
N PRO A 655 25.81 -18.29 -72.05
CA PRO A 655 26.15 -17.15 -71.19
C PRO A 655 24.97 -16.17 -71.15
N TYR A 656 24.30 -16.09 -69.99
CA TYR A 656 23.43 -14.95 -69.73
C TYR A 656 24.21 -13.83 -69.02
N VAL A 657 24.25 -12.66 -69.68
CA VAL A 657 24.75 -11.43 -69.08
C VAL A 657 23.75 -10.95 -68.07
N PHE A 658 24.06 -11.05 -66.79
CA PHE A 658 23.27 -10.45 -65.73
C PHE A 658 23.82 -9.06 -65.41
N CYS A 659 23.06 -8.00 -65.71
CA CYS A 659 23.24 -6.68 -65.14
C CYS A 659 22.89 -6.71 -63.68
N PHE A 660 23.87 -6.61 -62.80
CA PHE A 660 23.64 -6.31 -61.37
C PHE A 660 23.54 -4.78 -61.20
N PRO A 661 22.52 -4.29 -60.45
CA PRO A 661 22.58 -2.90 -60.00
C PRO A 661 23.68 -2.79 -58.93
N VAL A 662 24.59 -1.87 -59.15
CA VAL A 662 25.66 -1.49 -58.23
C VAL A 662 25.00 -0.84 -56.99
N ILE A 663 24.99 -1.52 -55.86
CA ILE A 663 24.68 -0.90 -54.59
C ILE A 663 25.96 -0.29 -54.03
N ASN A 664 26.03 1.02 -54.07
CA ASN A 664 27.11 1.82 -53.49
C ASN A 664 27.28 1.51 -51.98
N ARG A 665 28.54 1.27 -51.62
CA ARG A 665 28.99 1.21 -50.23
C ARG A 665 28.61 2.51 -49.50
N ILE A 666 27.86 2.37 -48.41
CA ILE A 666 27.71 3.45 -47.44
C ILE A 666 28.84 3.27 -46.40
N ASN A 667 29.74 4.24 -46.42
CA ASN A 667 30.74 4.43 -45.36
C ASN A 667 30.01 4.85 -44.06
N ILE A 668 30.22 4.10 -43.00
CA ILE A 668 29.82 4.49 -41.65
C ILE A 668 31.05 5.07 -40.97
N ASP A 669 31.17 6.39 -41.04
CA ASP A 669 32.01 7.22 -40.15
C ASP A 669 31.56 8.68 -40.29
N ASP A 670 30.59 9.12 -39.52
CA ASP A 670 30.49 10.51 -39.04
C ASP A 670 29.30 10.61 -38.00
N PRO A 671 29.53 10.98 -36.75
CA PRO A 671 28.49 11.22 -35.77
C PRO A 671 28.08 12.70 -35.75
N GLY A 672 26.95 13.01 -36.33
CA GLY A 672 26.34 14.32 -36.11
C GLY A 672 25.53 14.87 -37.30
N ARG A 673 24.27 14.49 -37.38
CA ARG A 673 23.19 15.34 -37.93
C ARG A 673 21.81 14.72 -37.68
N SER A 674 20.99 15.45 -37.01
CA SER A 674 19.54 15.27 -36.85
C SER A 674 18.83 15.44 -38.20
N TYR A 675 17.94 14.51 -38.55
CA TYR A 675 16.92 14.73 -39.57
C TYR A 675 15.53 14.29 -39.09
N SER A 676 14.63 15.24 -39.13
CA SER A 676 13.18 15.13 -39.01
C SER A 676 12.59 14.39 -40.23
N ALA A 677 11.64 13.49 -39.94
CA ALA A 677 10.88 12.79 -40.98
C ALA A 677 9.65 13.57 -41.41
N PRO A 678 9.28 13.56 -42.69
CA PRO A 678 7.97 14.02 -43.15
C PRO A 678 7.00 12.83 -43.27
N ALA A 679 5.74 13.12 -42.95
CA ALA A 679 4.59 12.26 -43.14
C ALA A 679 4.23 12.06 -44.61
N SER A 680 3.81 10.85 -45.00
CA SER A 680 2.85 10.68 -46.09
C SER A 680 2.17 9.31 -46.12
N SER A 681 0.85 9.37 -46.02
CA SER A 681 -0.21 8.72 -46.82
C SER A 681 -0.35 7.18 -46.81
N VAL A 682 -1.49 6.80 -46.20
CA VAL A 682 -2.21 5.51 -46.32
C VAL A 682 -3.14 5.58 -47.57
N PRO A 683 -3.42 4.48 -48.26
CA PRO A 683 -4.73 4.24 -48.83
C PRO A 683 -5.41 2.97 -48.26
N PRO A 684 -6.74 2.85 -48.43
CA PRO A 684 -7.61 2.00 -47.59
C PRO A 684 -7.98 0.69 -48.27
N ALA A 685 -8.35 -0.32 -47.48
CA ALA A 685 -9.45 -1.21 -47.84
C ALA A 685 -9.83 -2.28 -46.81
N PHE A 686 -11.08 -2.35 -46.58
CA PHE A 686 -12.01 -3.46 -46.33
C PHE A 686 -12.02 -4.13 -44.94
N GLY A 687 -13.20 -3.94 -44.40
CA GLY A 687 -13.68 -4.35 -43.11
C GLY A 687 -13.97 -5.82 -42.90
N ARG A 688 -14.04 -6.15 -41.64
CA ARG A 688 -15.06 -7.09 -41.10
C ARG A 688 -15.26 -6.82 -39.61
N ARG A 689 -16.53 -6.92 -39.20
CA ARG A 689 -17.09 -6.71 -37.86
C ARG A 689 -16.56 -7.74 -36.86
N GLY A 690 -16.34 -7.30 -35.63
CA GLY A 690 -16.11 -8.17 -34.49
C GLY A 690 -16.09 -7.36 -33.19
N ASN A 691 -17.09 -7.60 -32.34
CA ASN A 691 -17.33 -6.97 -31.05
C ASN A 691 -16.14 -7.10 -30.11
N GLY A 692 -15.63 -5.99 -29.57
CA GLY A 692 -14.71 -5.92 -28.46
C GLY A 692 -15.36 -5.23 -27.25
N PRO A 693 -15.04 -5.63 -26.02
CA PRO A 693 -15.72 -5.12 -24.83
C PRO A 693 -15.20 -3.75 -24.41
N LYS A 694 -16.14 -2.96 -23.88
CA LYS A 694 -15.95 -1.62 -23.34
C LYS A 694 -15.05 -1.65 -22.11
N ALA A 695 -14.07 -0.76 -22.06
CA ALA A 695 -13.33 -0.42 -20.87
C ALA A 695 -14.27 0.16 -19.79
N ILE A 696 -14.26 -0.44 -18.61
CA ILE A 696 -14.93 0.09 -17.42
C ILE A 696 -13.88 0.82 -16.61
N GLN A 697 -14.03 2.12 -16.49
CA GLN A 697 -13.31 2.94 -15.52
C GLN A 697 -13.75 2.53 -14.12
N GLY A 698 -12.79 2.07 -13.31
CA GLY A 698 -13.01 1.70 -11.91
C GLY A 698 -13.07 2.92 -11.01
N PHE A 699 -14.19 3.09 -10.37
CA PHE A 699 -14.35 3.98 -9.22
C PHE A 699 -13.72 3.34 -7.98
N VAL A 700 -12.83 4.07 -7.34
CA VAL A 700 -12.32 3.75 -5.99
C VAL A 700 -13.32 4.33 -4.98
N ALA A 701 -13.97 3.47 -4.21
CA ALA A 701 -14.75 3.87 -3.04
C ALA A 701 -13.85 3.84 -1.78
N PRO A 702 -13.92 4.85 -0.92
CA PRO A 702 -13.20 4.87 0.36
C PRO A 702 -14.14 4.34 1.46
N ASP A 703 -14.06 3.08 1.79
CA ASP A 703 -14.70 2.54 2.99
C ASP A 703 -13.66 1.89 3.89
N GLY A 704 -13.12 2.72 4.82
CA GLY A 704 -12.34 2.26 5.96
C GLY A 704 -13.21 2.23 7.20
N HIS A 705 -13.73 1.10 7.56
CA HIS A 705 -14.34 0.87 8.86
C HIS A 705 -13.79 -0.42 9.44
N TYR A 706 -13.00 -0.24 10.48
CA TYR A 706 -12.99 -1.13 11.65
C TYR A 706 -12.83 -0.27 12.90
#